data_74fbba0d93b2675f7a4838accfa9c7f6
#
_entry.id   74fbba0d93b2675f7a4838accfa9c7f6
#
_cell.length_a   1.000
_cell.length_b   1.000
_cell.length_c   1.000
_cell.angle_alpha   90.00
_cell.angle_beta   90.00
_cell.angle_gamma   90.00
#
_symmetry.space_group_name_H-M   'P 1'
#
loop_
_entity.id
_entity.type
_entity.pdbx_description
1 polymer ?
#
loop_
_entity_poly.entity_id
_entity_poly.type
_entity_poly.pdbx_seq_one_letter_code
_entity_poly.pdbx_strand_id
1 'polypeptide(L)'
;MVKRKTESKPKRKSSTFSLSGIFKISNERTDFVLGVVLILLAVYVGLAMFSFFTTGKADQSILEDLRPGEWLNTGKEFSNYCGSLGAILAYTLITLNFGFAAFAIPVFILLAGAKLTRAYKVNLWKTFFYLAIIMIWCSVAFAKFLTPLTGSLAFNPGGNHGLFCVQNIENMIGPPGLTALLFIVALAFLTYLSAETVSFVRKAINPVKYITSKVKFTIANNGSRTVPADKDEEVEVETQQENGQANDDEYLKDKEDGQPTVVDLTDGTMGLGGDKPFGGAHSHKEQQANGDPSAQLKVEIPQGEETASGRELTAAEVLSTPINPLEPFLSYKYPTLNLLKAYDNDSKPYVDMTELKANNDRIIKVLRDFGVEIREIKATVGPTITLYEITPAEGVRINKIRNLEDDIALSLAALGIRIIAPIPGKGTIGIEVPNNKPNIVSMESILNSKKFQETKMDLPLALGKTITNEVFMVDLAKIPHLLVAGATGQGKSVGLNAVITSLLYKKHPNELKLVLIDPKKVEFSIYSPIVNHFLAKVPEESDEPIITDVTKVVRTLNSLCKLMDTRYDMLKMAGARNIKEYNDKFVNHQLNLTKGHEYMPYIVVIIDEFGDLIMTAGKEIELPIARIAQLARAVGIHMVIATQRPTTSIITGNIKANFPGRMAFKVSAMIDSRTILDRPGANQLIGRGDMLFLNGNEPVRVQCAFVDTPEVERINRFIADQPGPVEPMELPEPNTDEGGMGGGGTADMNSLDPYFEEAARAIVISQQGSTSMVQRRFSIGYNRAGRLMDQLEAAGIVGIAQGSKPREVLITDENTLNALLAKLRGAG
;
A
#
# COMPACT_ATOMS: atom_id res chain seq x y z
N MET A 1 42.76 66.93 -9.08
CA MET A 1 41.92 66.08 -9.96
C MET A 1 42.46 64.63 -9.98
N VAL A 2 41.92 63.79 -9.15
CA VAL A 2 42.29 62.38 -9.09
C VAL A 2 41.00 61.54 -9.26
N LYS A 3 40.91 60.75 -10.35
CA LYS A 3 39.82 59.90 -10.66
C LYS A 3 39.85 58.62 -9.75
N ARG A 4 38.84 58.46 -8.91
CA ARG A 4 38.59 57.20 -8.19
C ARG A 4 38.04 56.15 -9.16
N LYS A 5 38.74 55.01 -9.24
CA LYS A 5 38.26 53.76 -9.85
C LYS A 5 37.26 53.12 -8.90
N THR A 6 36.05 52.84 -9.40
CA THR A 6 35.04 52.04 -8.73
C THR A 6 35.34 50.57 -8.97
N GLU A 7 35.63 49.81 -7.92
CA GLU A 7 35.75 48.36 -7.92
C GLU A 7 34.37 47.73 -7.99
N SER A 8 34.18 46.86 -8.98
CA SER A 8 32.97 46.04 -9.15
C SER A 8 33.02 44.82 -8.20
N LYS A 9 31.97 44.65 -7.40
CA LYS A 9 31.77 43.48 -6.53
C LYS A 9 31.61 42.22 -7.37
N PRO A 10 32.14 41.04 -6.94
CA PRO A 10 32.01 39.81 -7.67
C PRO A 10 30.60 39.24 -7.54
N LYS A 11 30.00 38.86 -8.67
CA LYS A 11 28.72 38.13 -8.75
C LYS A 11 28.86 36.77 -8.06
N ARG A 12 28.05 36.51 -7.04
CA ARG A 12 27.84 35.23 -6.41
C ARG A 12 27.25 34.26 -7.45
N LYS A 13 28.01 33.22 -7.82
CA LYS A 13 27.53 32.11 -8.65
C LYS A 13 26.60 31.25 -7.81
N SER A 14 25.35 31.11 -8.25
CA SER A 14 24.42 30.12 -7.75
C SER A 14 24.96 28.72 -8.04
N SER A 15 25.14 27.90 -7.02
CA SER A 15 25.52 26.49 -7.16
C SER A 15 24.31 25.69 -7.59
N THR A 16 24.07 25.61 -8.88
CA THR A 16 23.30 24.50 -9.45
C THR A 16 24.13 23.24 -9.33
N PHE A 17 23.60 22.24 -8.64
CA PHE A 17 24.18 20.92 -8.52
C PHE A 17 24.21 20.30 -9.92
N SER A 18 25.33 20.45 -10.61
CA SER A 18 25.58 19.93 -11.94
C SER A 18 26.35 18.62 -11.77
N LEU A 19 25.71 17.50 -12.13
CA LEU A 19 26.35 16.18 -12.26
C LEU A 19 27.55 16.17 -13.25
N SER A 20 27.86 17.30 -13.88
CA SER A 20 29.03 17.45 -14.73
C SER A 20 30.37 17.42 -13.96
N GLY A 21 30.34 17.39 -12.61
CA GLY A 21 31.52 17.31 -11.76
C GLY A 21 32.16 15.93 -11.66
N ILE A 22 31.43 14.88 -11.99
CA ILE A 22 31.95 13.49 -11.86
C ILE A 22 32.94 13.13 -12.98
N PHE A 23 32.95 13.83 -14.11
CA PHE A 23 33.84 13.58 -15.26
C PHE A 23 34.86 14.69 -15.53
N LYS A 24 35.13 15.57 -14.56
CA LYS A 24 36.25 16.49 -14.63
C LYS A 24 37.49 15.94 -13.93
N ILE A 25 38.06 14.87 -14.46
CA ILE A 25 39.45 14.52 -14.21
C ILE A 25 40.25 15.45 -15.10
N SER A 26 40.93 16.41 -14.52
CA SER A 26 41.51 17.62 -15.20
C SER A 26 42.86 17.34 -15.86
N ASN A 27 43.10 16.13 -16.39
CA ASN A 27 44.34 15.83 -17.06
C ASN A 27 44.07 15.18 -18.42
N GLU A 28 44.50 15.82 -19.51
CA GLU A 28 44.29 15.36 -20.89
C GLU A 28 44.77 13.93 -21.11
N ARG A 29 45.86 13.54 -20.44
CA ARG A 29 46.41 12.20 -20.52
C ARG A 29 45.50 11.14 -19.85
N THR A 30 44.92 11.47 -18.72
CA THR A 30 43.98 10.55 -18.02
C THR A 30 42.67 10.38 -18.77
N ASP A 31 42.15 11.45 -19.39
CA ASP A 31 40.95 11.37 -20.23
C ASP A 31 41.22 10.49 -21.47
N PHE A 32 42.38 10.61 -22.07
CA PHE A 32 42.76 9.77 -23.23
C PHE A 32 42.86 8.28 -22.85
N VAL A 33 43.57 7.95 -21.75
CA VAL A 33 43.71 6.58 -21.26
C VAL A 33 42.36 5.97 -20.93
N LEU A 34 41.52 6.71 -20.17
CA LEU A 34 40.19 6.27 -19.82
C LEU A 34 39.30 6.08 -21.06
N GLY A 35 39.45 6.95 -22.05
CA GLY A 35 38.75 6.82 -23.33
C GLY A 35 39.14 5.53 -24.10
N VAL A 36 40.43 5.21 -24.13
CA VAL A 36 40.91 3.96 -24.76
C VAL A 36 40.39 2.74 -24.00
N VAL A 37 40.42 2.74 -22.64
CA VAL A 37 39.86 1.67 -21.81
C VAL A 37 38.37 1.48 -22.08
N LEU A 38 37.60 2.52 -22.19
CA LEU A 38 36.18 2.43 -22.54
C LEU A 38 35.94 1.87 -23.93
N ILE A 39 36.76 2.22 -24.92
CA ILE A 39 36.66 1.66 -26.26
C ILE A 39 36.95 0.14 -26.24
N LEU A 40 37.99 -0.27 -25.53
CA LEU A 40 38.31 -1.69 -25.38
C LEU A 40 37.21 -2.46 -24.64
N LEU A 41 36.63 -1.84 -23.60
CA LEU A 41 35.50 -2.42 -22.87
C LEU A 41 34.27 -2.54 -23.79
N ALA A 42 33.98 -1.55 -24.61
CA ALA A 42 32.85 -1.61 -25.56
C ALA A 42 33.05 -2.76 -26.59
N VAL A 43 34.26 -2.93 -27.09
CA VAL A 43 34.59 -4.02 -28.01
C VAL A 43 34.46 -5.38 -27.29
N TYR A 44 34.98 -5.52 -26.07
CA TYR A 44 34.84 -6.74 -25.27
C TYR A 44 33.36 -7.11 -25.03
N VAL A 45 32.54 -6.16 -24.56
CA VAL A 45 31.09 -6.37 -24.35
C VAL A 45 30.41 -6.75 -25.67
N GLY A 46 30.70 -6.05 -26.74
CA GLY A 46 30.15 -6.33 -28.07
C GLY A 46 30.48 -7.73 -28.58
N LEU A 47 31.74 -8.16 -28.42
CA LEU A 47 32.18 -9.50 -28.79
C LEU A 47 31.55 -10.59 -27.92
N ALA A 48 31.44 -10.36 -26.61
CA ALA A 48 30.78 -11.28 -25.70
C ALA A 48 29.30 -11.50 -26.08
N MET A 49 28.60 -10.40 -26.40
CA MET A 49 27.19 -10.44 -26.82
C MET A 49 27.05 -11.08 -28.22
N PHE A 50 27.98 -10.85 -29.14
CA PHE A 50 27.95 -11.47 -30.45
C PHE A 50 28.20 -12.99 -30.36
N SER A 51 29.19 -13.40 -29.56
CA SER A 51 29.49 -14.82 -29.30
C SER A 51 28.28 -15.55 -28.72
N PHE A 52 27.46 -14.87 -27.88
CA PHE A 52 26.28 -15.46 -27.22
C PHE A 52 25.22 -15.97 -28.21
N PHE A 53 25.15 -15.45 -29.42
CA PHE A 53 24.20 -15.94 -30.44
C PHE A 53 24.53 -17.38 -30.90
N THR A 54 25.80 -17.75 -30.90
CA THR A 54 26.24 -19.08 -31.31
C THR A 54 26.43 -20.01 -30.13
N THR A 55 26.90 -19.50 -29.00
CA THR A 55 27.30 -20.28 -27.82
C THR A 55 26.25 -20.26 -26.70
N GLY A 56 25.26 -19.35 -26.75
CA GLY A 56 24.29 -19.11 -25.67
C GLY A 56 23.48 -20.34 -25.26
N LYS A 57 23.18 -21.27 -26.21
CA LYS A 57 22.47 -22.52 -25.89
C LYS A 57 23.31 -23.46 -25.02
N ALA A 58 24.61 -23.53 -25.28
CA ALA A 58 25.55 -24.37 -24.53
C ALA A 58 25.81 -23.77 -23.13
N ASP A 59 25.94 -22.44 -23.04
CA ASP A 59 26.28 -21.75 -21.83
C ASP A 59 25.05 -21.53 -20.91
N GLN A 60 23.83 -21.56 -21.46
CA GLN A 60 22.61 -21.22 -20.72
C GLN A 60 22.34 -22.16 -19.54
N SER A 61 22.51 -23.45 -19.70
CA SER A 61 22.32 -24.43 -18.62
C SER A 61 23.32 -24.25 -17.48
N ILE A 62 24.56 -23.81 -17.82
CA ILE A 62 25.59 -23.53 -16.83
C ILE A 62 25.29 -22.22 -16.10
N LEU A 63 24.73 -21.21 -16.82
CA LEU A 63 24.43 -19.88 -16.29
C LEU A 63 23.18 -19.87 -15.40
N GLU A 64 22.18 -20.69 -15.71
CA GLU A 64 20.95 -20.82 -14.89
C GLU A 64 21.24 -21.48 -13.53
N ASP A 65 22.24 -22.38 -13.46
CA ASP A 65 22.65 -23.06 -12.23
C ASP A 65 23.75 -22.30 -11.44
N LEU A 66 24.14 -21.09 -11.85
CA LEU A 66 25.22 -20.33 -11.25
C LEU A 66 24.78 -19.61 -9.96
N ARG A 67 25.45 -19.94 -8.84
CA ARG A 67 25.18 -19.26 -7.56
C ARG A 67 25.95 -17.92 -7.48
N PRO A 68 25.41 -16.93 -6.75
CA PRO A 68 26.15 -15.69 -6.48
C PRO A 68 27.50 -16.00 -5.79
N GLY A 69 28.60 -15.62 -6.44
CA GLY A 69 29.96 -15.88 -5.96
C GLY A 69 30.74 -16.97 -6.72
N GLU A 70 30.08 -17.78 -7.56
CA GLU A 70 30.75 -18.82 -8.37
C GLU A 70 31.30 -18.34 -9.74
N TRP A 71 31.29 -17.03 -9.97
CA TRP A 71 31.67 -16.42 -11.27
C TRP A 71 33.15 -16.66 -11.67
N LEU A 72 34.00 -16.97 -10.69
CA LEU A 72 35.42 -17.25 -10.85
C LEU A 72 35.74 -18.74 -10.72
N ASN A 73 34.76 -19.62 -10.75
CA ASN A 73 34.99 -21.04 -10.61
C ASN A 73 35.60 -21.61 -11.89
N THR A 74 36.87 -21.97 -11.81
CA THR A 74 37.68 -22.51 -12.92
C THR A 74 37.28 -23.92 -13.37
N GLY A 75 36.36 -24.56 -12.67
CA GLY A 75 35.87 -25.91 -13.00
C GLY A 75 34.70 -25.94 -14.01
N LYS A 76 34.19 -24.78 -14.46
CA LYS A 76 33.13 -24.71 -15.46
C LYS A 76 33.67 -24.08 -16.75
N GLU A 77 33.65 -24.85 -17.84
CA GLU A 77 34.05 -24.36 -19.16
C GLU A 77 32.91 -23.69 -19.87
N PHE A 78 33.08 -22.40 -20.23
CA PHE A 78 32.10 -21.61 -21.00
C PHE A 78 32.55 -21.58 -22.47
N SER A 79 31.59 -21.75 -23.37
CA SER A 79 31.80 -21.73 -24.81
C SER A 79 31.92 -20.30 -25.36
N ASN A 80 31.54 -19.25 -24.59
CA ASN A 80 31.65 -17.86 -25.01
C ASN A 80 33.07 -17.42 -25.24
N TYR A 81 33.38 -16.77 -26.37
CA TYR A 81 34.73 -16.29 -26.76
C TYR A 81 35.38 -15.37 -25.72
N CYS A 82 34.58 -14.71 -24.90
CA CYS A 82 35.02 -13.84 -23.81
C CYS A 82 35.04 -14.54 -22.44
N GLY A 83 34.99 -15.89 -22.40
CA GLY A 83 35.01 -16.69 -21.17
C GLY A 83 33.79 -16.51 -20.27
N SER A 84 33.93 -16.89 -18.99
CA SER A 84 32.84 -16.85 -18.01
C SER A 84 32.26 -15.47 -17.79
N LEU A 85 33.08 -14.45 -17.68
CA LEU A 85 32.64 -13.06 -17.48
C LEU A 85 31.85 -12.56 -18.70
N GLY A 86 32.28 -12.89 -19.92
CA GLY A 86 31.57 -12.57 -21.16
C GLY A 86 30.26 -13.30 -21.29
N ALA A 87 30.20 -14.58 -20.93
CA ALA A 87 28.97 -15.38 -20.92
C ALA A 87 27.92 -14.80 -19.94
N ILE A 88 28.31 -14.52 -18.70
CA ILE A 88 27.45 -13.92 -17.66
C ILE A 88 26.94 -12.55 -18.11
N LEU A 89 27.82 -11.70 -18.63
CA LEU A 89 27.44 -10.34 -19.05
C LEU A 89 26.47 -10.39 -20.25
N ALA A 90 26.75 -11.23 -21.23
CA ALA A 90 25.90 -11.40 -22.41
C ALA A 90 24.52 -11.99 -22.01
N TYR A 91 24.48 -13.02 -21.17
CA TYR A 91 23.24 -13.60 -20.64
C TYR A 91 22.41 -12.57 -19.89
N THR A 92 23.05 -11.79 -19.00
CA THR A 92 22.38 -10.74 -18.24
C THR A 92 21.78 -9.66 -19.13
N LEU A 93 22.55 -9.19 -20.13
CA LEU A 93 22.08 -8.10 -20.99
C LEU A 93 21.06 -8.56 -22.03
N ILE A 94 21.23 -9.73 -22.61
CA ILE A 94 20.37 -10.26 -23.67
C ILE A 94 19.18 -11.01 -23.11
N THR A 95 19.39 -12.08 -22.35
CA THR A 95 18.28 -12.95 -21.89
C THR A 95 17.49 -12.31 -20.77
N LEU A 96 18.16 -11.86 -19.70
CA LEU A 96 17.47 -11.34 -18.52
C LEU A 96 16.92 -9.93 -18.70
N ASN A 97 17.51 -9.12 -19.62
CA ASN A 97 17.06 -7.73 -19.77
C ASN A 97 16.47 -7.46 -21.18
N PHE A 98 17.24 -6.91 -22.11
CA PHE A 98 16.69 -6.19 -23.27
C PHE A 98 16.75 -6.94 -24.61
N GLY A 99 17.19 -8.17 -24.67
CA GLY A 99 17.31 -8.93 -25.92
C GLY A 99 18.32 -8.32 -26.90
N PHE A 100 17.98 -8.30 -28.18
CA PHE A 100 18.81 -7.65 -29.22
C PHE A 100 19.00 -6.14 -28.99
N ALA A 101 18.06 -5.48 -28.32
CA ALA A 101 18.14 -4.05 -28.05
C ALA A 101 19.29 -3.69 -27.09
N ALA A 102 19.82 -4.66 -26.34
CA ALA A 102 20.95 -4.48 -25.42
C ALA A 102 22.24 -4.03 -26.14
N PHE A 103 22.37 -4.21 -27.47
CA PHE A 103 23.51 -3.68 -28.25
C PHE A 103 23.62 -2.16 -28.22
N ALA A 104 22.60 -1.43 -27.79
CA ALA A 104 22.70 0.01 -27.55
C ALA A 104 23.72 0.34 -26.42
N ILE A 105 23.98 -0.59 -25.49
CA ILE A 105 24.90 -0.38 -24.36
C ILE A 105 26.35 -0.31 -24.84
N PRO A 106 26.94 -1.31 -25.54
CA PRO A 106 28.30 -1.19 -26.06
C PRO A 106 28.46 -0.03 -27.03
N VAL A 107 27.44 0.32 -27.82
CA VAL A 107 27.46 1.51 -28.68
C VAL A 107 27.61 2.80 -27.86
N PHE A 108 26.88 2.93 -26.76
CA PHE A 108 27.01 4.09 -25.89
C PHE A 108 28.39 4.17 -25.24
N ILE A 109 28.93 3.05 -24.75
CA ILE A 109 30.27 2.99 -24.14
C ILE A 109 31.34 3.38 -25.18
N LEU A 110 31.21 2.91 -26.42
CA LEU A 110 32.10 3.25 -27.53
C LEU A 110 32.10 4.77 -27.81
N LEU A 111 30.91 5.37 -27.89
CA LEU A 111 30.76 6.82 -28.13
C LEU A 111 31.29 7.65 -26.94
N ALA A 112 31.14 7.15 -25.72
CA ALA A 112 31.71 7.77 -24.54
C ALA A 112 33.24 7.76 -24.57
N GLY A 113 33.82 6.60 -24.94
CA GLY A 113 35.29 6.46 -25.16
C GLY A 113 35.79 7.36 -26.27
N ALA A 114 35.10 7.40 -27.42
CA ALA A 114 35.44 8.26 -28.55
C ALA A 114 35.41 9.76 -28.21
N LYS A 115 34.52 10.16 -27.32
CA LYS A 115 34.48 11.54 -26.82
C LYS A 115 35.67 11.86 -25.91
N LEU A 116 35.99 10.96 -24.98
CA LEU A 116 37.12 11.14 -24.05
C LEU A 116 38.45 11.16 -24.79
N THR A 117 38.63 10.36 -25.83
CA THR A 117 39.80 10.41 -26.72
C THR A 117 39.82 11.60 -27.68
N ARG A 118 38.75 12.45 -27.64
CA ARG A 118 38.53 13.59 -28.55
C ARG A 118 38.43 13.21 -30.04
N ALA A 119 38.25 11.94 -30.35
CA ALA A 119 38.08 11.46 -31.70
C ALA A 119 36.72 11.91 -32.30
N TYR A 120 35.71 12.09 -31.46
CA TYR A 120 34.37 12.48 -31.88
C TYR A 120 33.69 13.45 -30.90
N LYS A 121 33.02 14.50 -31.43
CA LYS A 121 32.31 15.49 -30.62
C LYS A 121 30.86 15.07 -30.41
N VAL A 122 30.51 14.46 -29.29
CA VAL A 122 29.18 13.98 -28.94
C VAL A 122 28.69 14.59 -27.63
N ASN A 123 27.40 14.90 -27.57
CA ASN A 123 26.76 15.27 -26.29
C ASN A 123 26.28 13.99 -25.59
N LEU A 124 27.09 13.44 -24.64
CA LEU A 124 26.82 12.17 -23.99
C LEU A 124 25.44 12.08 -23.34
N TRP A 125 24.93 13.17 -22.75
CA TRP A 125 23.60 13.20 -22.14
C TRP A 125 22.49 13.00 -23.16
N LYS A 126 22.55 13.74 -24.28
CA LYS A 126 21.56 13.56 -25.36
C LYS A 126 21.64 12.15 -25.95
N THR A 127 22.86 11.68 -26.23
CA THR A 127 23.09 10.32 -26.80
C THR A 127 22.61 9.23 -25.85
N PHE A 128 22.86 9.37 -24.54
CA PHE A 128 22.37 8.43 -23.54
C PHE A 128 20.84 8.32 -23.57
N PHE A 129 20.12 9.46 -23.50
CA PHE A 129 18.66 9.43 -23.52
C PHE A 129 18.09 8.89 -24.82
N TYR A 130 18.71 9.20 -25.97
CA TYR A 130 18.27 8.68 -27.27
C TYR A 130 18.45 7.16 -27.35
N LEU A 131 19.62 6.65 -27.00
CA LEU A 131 19.90 5.21 -27.01
C LEU A 131 19.05 4.46 -25.98
N ALA A 132 18.80 5.04 -24.79
CA ALA A 132 17.95 4.44 -23.77
C ALA A 132 16.49 4.31 -24.26
N ILE A 133 15.93 5.36 -24.88
CA ILE A 133 14.58 5.32 -25.45
C ILE A 133 14.50 4.30 -26.57
N ILE A 134 15.48 4.29 -27.47
CA ILE A 134 15.54 3.32 -28.57
C ILE A 134 15.64 1.90 -28.02
N MET A 135 16.50 1.66 -27.02
CA MET A 135 16.68 0.34 -26.41
C MET A 135 15.38 -0.19 -25.79
N ILE A 136 14.69 0.62 -25.01
CA ILE A 136 13.43 0.24 -24.36
C ILE A 136 12.35 -0.03 -25.42
N TRP A 137 12.21 0.87 -26.40
CA TRP A 137 11.23 0.71 -27.47
C TRP A 137 11.53 -0.54 -28.32
N CYS A 138 12.79 -0.74 -28.75
CA CYS A 138 13.18 -1.91 -29.53
C CYS A 138 13.00 -3.21 -28.74
N SER A 139 13.26 -3.23 -27.43
CA SER A 139 13.05 -4.41 -26.61
C SER A 139 11.58 -4.87 -26.66
N VAL A 140 10.63 -3.94 -26.51
CA VAL A 140 9.19 -4.26 -26.57
C VAL A 140 8.78 -4.62 -28.01
N ALA A 141 9.25 -3.89 -29.00
CA ALA A 141 8.94 -4.16 -30.42
C ALA A 141 9.47 -5.53 -30.86
N PHE A 142 10.71 -5.90 -30.48
CA PHE A 142 11.28 -7.21 -30.80
C PHE A 142 10.56 -8.35 -30.09
N ALA A 143 10.17 -8.15 -28.83
CA ALA A 143 9.35 -9.13 -28.11
C ALA A 143 7.99 -9.35 -28.82
N LYS A 144 7.35 -8.28 -29.30
CA LYS A 144 6.04 -8.35 -29.96
C LYS A 144 6.12 -8.96 -31.36
N PHE A 145 7.04 -8.48 -32.20
CA PHE A 145 7.03 -8.79 -33.65
C PHE A 145 8.03 -9.88 -34.05
N LEU A 146 9.18 -10.02 -33.36
CA LEU A 146 10.19 -11.01 -33.69
C LEU A 146 9.97 -12.35 -33.01
N THR A 147 9.42 -12.40 -31.79
CA THR A 147 9.21 -13.65 -31.08
C THR A 147 8.42 -14.69 -31.87
N PRO A 148 7.34 -14.35 -32.58
CA PRO A 148 6.62 -15.31 -33.39
C PRO A 148 7.42 -15.86 -34.58
N LEU A 149 8.42 -15.12 -35.07
CA LEU A 149 9.24 -15.49 -36.21
C LEU A 149 10.51 -16.28 -35.85
N THR A 150 10.93 -16.22 -34.58
CA THR A 150 12.23 -16.73 -34.11
C THR A 150 12.11 -17.88 -33.11
N GLY A 151 11.12 -18.75 -33.26
CA GLY A 151 10.85 -19.91 -32.38
C GLY A 151 12.01 -20.89 -32.12
N SER A 152 13.15 -20.74 -32.79
CA SER A 152 14.35 -21.58 -32.62
C SER A 152 15.46 -20.97 -31.75
N LEU A 153 15.34 -19.69 -31.34
CA LEU A 153 16.34 -19.03 -30.52
C LEU A 153 16.25 -19.49 -29.07
N ALA A 154 17.41 -19.53 -28.40
CA ALA A 154 17.50 -19.89 -26.96
C ALA A 154 16.94 -18.82 -26.01
N PHE A 155 16.67 -17.63 -26.51
CA PHE A 155 16.21 -16.48 -25.72
C PHE A 155 15.17 -15.66 -26.51
N ASN A 156 14.37 -14.87 -25.79
CA ASN A 156 13.41 -13.97 -26.42
C ASN A 156 14.13 -12.80 -27.10
N PRO A 157 13.83 -12.45 -28.36
CA PRO A 157 14.46 -11.34 -29.08
C PRO A 157 14.38 -10.00 -28.36
N GLY A 158 13.32 -9.75 -27.59
CA GLY A 158 13.17 -8.56 -26.77
C GLY A 158 13.69 -8.70 -25.34
N GLY A 159 14.21 -9.88 -24.96
CA GLY A 159 14.59 -10.21 -23.60
C GLY A 159 13.41 -10.31 -22.64
N ASN A 160 13.67 -10.57 -21.38
CA ASN A 160 12.61 -10.64 -20.36
C ASN A 160 11.89 -9.30 -20.14
N HIS A 161 12.60 -8.17 -20.27
CA HIS A 161 11.97 -6.84 -20.20
C HIS A 161 10.91 -6.65 -21.28
N GLY A 162 11.27 -6.95 -22.54
CA GLY A 162 10.34 -6.83 -23.65
C GLY A 162 9.13 -7.75 -23.50
N LEU A 163 9.36 -9.01 -23.13
CA LEU A 163 8.29 -10.00 -22.89
C LEU A 163 7.33 -9.55 -21.78
N PHE A 164 7.88 -9.11 -20.66
CA PHE A 164 7.10 -8.60 -19.52
C PHE A 164 6.24 -7.39 -19.92
N CYS A 165 6.82 -6.42 -20.64
CA CYS A 165 6.07 -5.26 -21.12
C CYS A 165 4.96 -5.65 -22.10
N VAL A 166 5.22 -6.55 -23.05
CA VAL A 166 4.20 -7.05 -24.00
C VAL A 166 3.05 -7.70 -23.23
N GLN A 167 3.31 -8.65 -22.34
CA GLN A 167 2.28 -9.34 -21.58
C GLN A 167 1.41 -8.39 -20.76
N ASN A 168 2.03 -7.45 -20.02
CA ASN A 168 1.27 -6.53 -19.17
C ASN A 168 0.47 -5.51 -19.98
N ILE A 169 1.04 -4.93 -21.04
CA ILE A 169 0.35 -3.91 -21.84
C ILE A 169 -0.74 -4.56 -22.69
N GLU A 170 -0.52 -5.75 -23.24
CA GLU A 170 -1.56 -6.47 -23.97
C GLU A 170 -2.72 -6.90 -23.09
N ASN A 171 -2.47 -7.26 -21.84
CA ASN A 171 -3.53 -7.53 -20.86
C ASN A 171 -4.38 -6.28 -20.56
N MET A 172 -3.81 -5.08 -20.68
CA MET A 172 -4.51 -3.82 -20.41
C MET A 172 -5.29 -3.29 -21.62
N ILE A 173 -4.68 -3.28 -22.81
CA ILE A 173 -5.22 -2.60 -24.01
C ILE A 173 -5.38 -3.53 -25.24
N GLY A 174 -5.10 -4.81 -25.07
CA GLY A 174 -5.14 -5.82 -26.13
C GLY A 174 -3.98 -5.75 -27.13
N PRO A 175 -3.78 -6.81 -27.95
CA PRO A 175 -2.71 -6.86 -28.94
C PRO A 175 -2.74 -5.73 -29.98
N PRO A 176 -3.90 -5.28 -30.52
CA PRO A 176 -3.97 -4.13 -31.42
C PRO A 176 -3.59 -2.81 -30.75
N GLY A 177 -3.97 -2.65 -29.45
CA GLY A 177 -3.66 -1.45 -28.66
C GLY A 177 -2.16 -1.28 -28.43
N LEU A 178 -1.44 -2.35 -28.10
CA LEU A 178 0.03 -2.31 -27.98
C LEU A 178 0.69 -1.96 -29.32
N THR A 179 0.21 -2.53 -30.42
CA THR A 179 0.75 -2.22 -31.77
C THR A 179 0.58 -0.74 -32.10
N ALA A 180 -0.61 -0.18 -31.84
CA ALA A 180 -0.87 1.25 -32.03
C ALA A 180 0.01 2.12 -31.12
N LEU A 181 0.17 1.74 -29.85
CA LEU A 181 1.01 2.46 -28.89
C LEU A 181 2.48 2.51 -29.35
N LEU A 182 3.04 1.36 -29.78
CA LEU A 182 4.40 1.30 -30.31
C LEU A 182 4.58 2.20 -31.52
N PHE A 183 3.60 2.24 -32.43
CA PHE A 183 3.62 3.11 -33.59
C PHE A 183 3.57 4.60 -33.22
N ILE A 184 2.69 4.98 -32.28
CA ILE A 184 2.58 6.37 -31.79
C ILE A 184 3.89 6.82 -31.14
N VAL A 185 4.50 5.99 -30.27
CA VAL A 185 5.77 6.31 -29.62
C VAL A 185 6.89 6.48 -30.64
N ALA A 186 6.99 5.58 -31.63
CA ALA A 186 7.98 5.68 -32.71
C ALA A 186 7.79 6.97 -33.52
N LEU A 187 6.54 7.31 -33.90
CA LEU A 187 6.22 8.51 -34.62
C LEU A 187 6.57 9.77 -33.82
N ALA A 188 6.22 9.82 -32.55
CA ALA A 188 6.55 10.92 -31.64
C ALA A 188 8.07 11.10 -31.50
N PHE A 189 8.81 10.00 -31.38
CA PHE A 189 10.26 10.05 -31.29
C PHE A 189 10.93 10.50 -32.58
N LEU A 190 10.46 10.02 -33.74
CA LEU A 190 10.93 10.45 -35.08
C LEU A 190 10.62 11.93 -35.36
N THR A 191 9.44 12.42 -34.96
CA THR A 191 9.09 13.85 -35.09
C THR A 191 9.97 14.75 -34.22
N TYR A 192 10.39 14.26 -33.07
CA TYR A 192 11.33 14.98 -32.21
C TYR A 192 12.75 15.02 -32.76
N LEU A 193 13.17 13.96 -33.49
CA LEU A 193 14.50 13.86 -34.09
C LEU A 193 14.64 14.65 -35.39
N SER A 194 13.59 14.77 -36.21
CA SER A 194 13.65 15.39 -37.51
C SER A 194 12.37 16.20 -37.82
N ALA A 195 12.56 17.47 -38.15
CA ALA A 195 11.47 18.34 -38.59
C ALA A 195 10.81 17.87 -39.93
N GLU A 196 11.52 17.13 -40.75
CA GLU A 196 11.01 16.58 -42.00
C GLU A 196 9.92 15.52 -41.76
N THR A 197 9.99 14.78 -40.61
CA THR A 197 8.97 13.82 -40.21
C THR A 197 7.62 14.50 -39.99
N VAL A 198 7.59 15.74 -39.49
CA VAL A 198 6.36 16.52 -39.30
C VAL A 198 5.70 16.80 -40.67
N SER A 199 6.51 17.12 -41.69
CA SER A 199 6.01 17.37 -43.06
C SER A 199 5.46 16.10 -43.70
N PHE A 200 6.10 14.97 -43.46
CA PHE A 200 5.64 13.66 -43.94
C PHE A 200 4.31 13.25 -43.31
N VAL A 201 4.20 13.38 -41.95
CA VAL A 201 2.97 13.07 -41.24
C VAL A 201 1.81 13.95 -41.67
N ARG A 202 2.04 15.27 -41.84
CA ARG A 202 1.01 16.18 -42.38
C ARG A 202 0.54 15.79 -43.77
N LYS A 203 1.44 15.30 -44.63
CA LYS A 203 1.12 14.80 -45.96
C LYS A 203 0.32 13.49 -45.92
N ALA A 204 0.65 12.59 -44.97
CA ALA A 204 -0.05 11.32 -44.80
C ALA A 204 -1.47 11.47 -44.20
N ILE A 205 -1.66 12.41 -43.26
CA ILE A 205 -2.96 12.67 -42.64
C ILE A 205 -3.93 13.43 -43.58
N ASN A 206 -3.41 14.25 -44.53
CA ASN A 206 -4.24 14.98 -45.46
C ASN A 206 -3.88 14.67 -46.95
N PRO A 207 -4.08 13.44 -47.42
CA PRO A 207 -3.72 13.06 -48.80
C PRO A 207 -4.56 13.80 -49.83
N VAL A 208 -5.81 14.12 -49.54
CA VAL A 208 -6.72 14.83 -50.46
C VAL A 208 -6.24 16.24 -50.72
N LYS A 209 -5.78 17.00 -49.73
CA LYS A 209 -5.26 18.36 -49.88
C LYS A 209 -3.93 18.41 -50.65
N TYR A 210 -3.14 17.33 -50.59
CA TYR A 210 -1.88 17.22 -51.35
C TYR A 210 -2.12 16.83 -52.80
N ILE A 211 -3.11 15.96 -53.08
CA ILE A 211 -3.48 15.57 -54.45
C ILE A 211 -4.17 16.74 -55.16
N THR A 212 -5.07 17.48 -54.49
CA THR A 212 -5.76 18.64 -55.10
C THR A 212 -4.83 19.84 -55.33
N SER A 213 -3.75 19.99 -54.57
CA SER A 213 -2.76 21.06 -54.82
C SER A 213 -1.84 20.81 -56.01
N LYS A 214 -1.72 19.57 -56.52
CA LYS A 214 -0.93 19.20 -57.70
C LYS A 214 -1.76 19.07 -58.99
N VAL A 215 -3.08 18.96 -58.89
CA VAL A 215 -3.97 18.88 -60.05
C VAL A 215 -4.55 20.26 -60.27
N LYS A 216 -3.88 21.06 -61.14
CA LYS A 216 -4.44 22.27 -61.67
C LYS A 216 -5.50 21.87 -62.74
N PHE A 217 -6.77 21.88 -62.32
CA PHE A 217 -7.86 21.85 -63.29
C PHE A 217 -7.89 23.21 -64.03
N THR A 218 -7.43 23.24 -65.29
CA THR A 218 -7.60 24.38 -66.16
C THR A 218 -9.02 24.28 -66.73
N ILE A 219 -9.95 24.98 -66.14
CA ILE A 219 -11.25 25.23 -66.77
C ILE A 219 -11.00 26.46 -67.66
N ALA A 220 -10.97 26.21 -68.99
CA ALA A 220 -10.91 27.24 -69.92
C ALA A 220 -12.27 27.98 -69.95
N ASN A 221 -12.32 29.21 -69.45
CA ASN A 221 -13.40 30.12 -69.71
C ASN A 221 -12.81 31.44 -70.26
N ASN A 222 -13.14 31.78 -71.44
CA ASN A 222 -12.69 32.96 -72.23
C ASN A 222 -13.02 34.25 -71.48
N GLY A 223 -12.02 35.08 -71.25
CA GLY A 223 -12.25 36.48 -70.80
C GLY A 223 -11.10 37.13 -70.05
N SER A 224 -10.11 37.64 -70.77
CA SER A 224 -9.22 38.77 -70.48
C SER A 224 -8.86 39.21 -69.05
N ARG A 225 -7.63 39.09 -68.69
CA ARG A 225 -6.63 40.13 -68.45
C ARG A 225 -5.50 39.64 -67.49
N THR A 226 -4.33 39.76 -68.05
CA THR A 226 -3.01 39.56 -67.45
C THR A 226 -2.62 40.68 -66.50
N VAL A 227 -1.99 40.35 -65.36
CA VAL A 227 -0.85 41.06 -64.79
C VAL A 227 -0.06 40.06 -63.86
N PRO A 228 1.30 40.08 -63.86
CA PRO A 228 2.12 39.03 -63.29
C PRO A 228 2.47 39.29 -61.87
N ALA A 229 2.71 38.15 -61.14
CA ALA A 229 3.22 38.12 -59.85
C ALA A 229 4.74 38.13 -59.81
N ASP A 230 5.29 38.73 -58.82
CA ASP A 230 6.61 38.37 -58.29
C ASP A 230 6.71 38.72 -56.81
N LYS A 231 7.40 37.80 -56.11
CA LYS A 231 8.15 37.95 -54.84
C LYS A 231 7.45 37.72 -53.50
N ASP A 232 8.10 36.82 -52.82
CA ASP A 232 8.20 36.52 -51.39
C ASP A 232 8.18 37.73 -50.45
N GLU A 233 7.40 37.65 -49.39
CA GLU A 233 7.70 38.26 -48.10
C GLU A 233 6.90 37.59 -46.99
N GLU A 234 7.58 37.18 -45.91
CA GLU A 234 7.07 36.72 -44.61
C GLU A 234 6.33 37.87 -43.93
N VAL A 235 5.17 37.64 -43.40
CA VAL A 235 4.50 38.53 -42.45
C VAL A 235 3.95 37.71 -41.29
N GLU A 236 4.49 37.96 -40.10
CA GLU A 236 3.89 37.65 -38.81
C GLU A 236 2.54 38.35 -38.68
N VAL A 237 1.55 37.68 -38.17
CA VAL A 237 0.30 38.29 -37.75
C VAL A 237 -0.04 37.92 -36.30
N GLU A 238 0.00 38.95 -35.48
CA GLU A 238 -0.55 39.05 -34.13
C GLU A 238 -2.06 38.83 -34.15
N THR A 239 -2.54 38.14 -33.16
CA THR A 239 -3.97 37.93 -32.88
C THR A 239 -4.50 39.08 -32.05
N GLN A 240 -5.42 39.83 -32.56
CA GLN A 240 -6.29 40.71 -31.78
C GLN A 240 -7.68 40.06 -31.65
N GLN A 241 -8.21 40.25 -30.43
CA GLN A 241 -9.56 39.88 -30.03
C GLN A 241 -10.58 40.80 -30.66
N GLU A 242 -11.76 40.27 -30.97
CA GLU A 242 -12.99 41.07 -30.96
C GLU A 242 -14.17 40.30 -30.39
N ASN A 243 -14.91 41.07 -29.60
CA ASN A 243 -16.13 40.76 -28.87
C ASN A 243 -17.35 40.61 -29.81
N GLY A 244 -18.30 39.81 -29.40
CA GLY A 244 -19.67 39.82 -29.91
C GLY A 244 -20.67 39.20 -28.93
N GLN A 245 -21.46 40.12 -28.34
CA GLN A 245 -22.63 39.87 -27.50
C GLN A 245 -23.82 39.32 -28.30
N ALA A 246 -24.67 38.54 -27.71
CA ALA A 246 -26.13 38.70 -27.52
C ALA A 246 -26.74 37.41 -26.99
N ASN A 247 -27.39 37.46 -25.78
CA ASN A 247 -28.84 37.40 -25.51
C ASN A 247 -29.54 36.10 -25.95
N ASP A 248 -30.37 35.45 -25.21
CA ASP A 248 -31.42 35.75 -24.26
C ASP A 248 -31.97 34.43 -23.62
N ASP A 249 -32.53 34.64 -22.42
CA ASP A 249 -33.76 34.11 -21.82
C ASP A 249 -33.86 32.63 -21.36
N GLU A 250 -34.02 32.50 -20.07
CA GLU A 250 -35.19 32.47 -19.21
C GLU A 250 -35.67 31.05 -18.83
N TYR A 251 -35.87 30.86 -17.56
CA TYR A 251 -36.88 30.19 -16.75
C TYR A 251 -36.38 29.32 -15.59
N LEU A 252 -36.65 29.95 -14.41
CA LEU A 252 -37.36 29.51 -13.18
C LEU A 252 -36.71 28.45 -12.29
N LYS A 253 -36.34 28.88 -11.07
CA LYS A 253 -37.01 28.73 -9.71
C LYS A 253 -37.31 27.29 -9.31
N ASP A 254 -36.88 26.83 -8.17
CA ASP A 254 -37.17 27.16 -6.79
C ASP A 254 -36.29 26.35 -5.81
N LYS A 255 -35.84 27.07 -4.76
CA LYS A 255 -35.92 26.83 -3.31
C LYS A 255 -35.23 25.67 -2.63
N GLU A 256 -34.46 26.07 -1.70
CA GLU A 256 -34.42 26.09 -0.22
C GLU A 256 -33.57 24.96 0.32
N ASP A 257 -32.74 25.10 1.22
CA ASP A 257 -32.30 25.88 2.35
C ASP A 257 -31.28 25.01 3.15
N GLY A 258 -30.24 25.59 3.65
CA GLY A 258 -29.36 24.90 4.58
C GLY A 258 -27.93 25.48 4.66
N GLN A 259 -27.85 26.76 5.03
CA GLN A 259 -26.54 27.36 5.34
C GLN A 259 -26.08 26.98 6.75
N PRO A 260 -24.79 26.67 6.93
CA PRO A 260 -24.18 26.69 8.25
C PRO A 260 -23.70 28.11 8.57
N THR A 261 -24.08 28.57 9.74
CA THR A 261 -23.78 29.85 10.36
C THR A 261 -22.28 30.14 10.40
N VAL A 262 -21.86 31.16 9.69
CA VAL A 262 -20.55 31.78 9.80
C VAL A 262 -20.62 32.78 10.95
N VAL A 263 -19.80 32.57 11.98
CA VAL A 263 -19.60 33.56 13.04
C VAL A 263 -18.52 34.52 12.56
N ASP A 264 -18.94 35.72 12.23
CA ASP A 264 -18.08 36.84 11.91
C ASP A 264 -17.63 37.53 13.23
N LEU A 265 -16.31 37.59 13.45
CA LEU A 265 -15.73 38.22 14.62
C LEU A 265 -15.10 39.58 14.22
N THR A 266 -15.94 40.53 13.89
CA THR A 266 -15.57 41.94 13.95
C THR A 266 -16.75 42.70 14.49
N ASP A 267 -16.82 42.99 15.74
CA ASP A 267 -16.95 44.31 16.36
C ASP A 267 -17.14 44.19 17.88
N GLY A 268 -16.30 44.86 18.60
CA GLY A 268 -16.46 45.01 20.02
C GLY A 268 -17.19 46.31 20.34
N THR A 269 -18.24 46.25 21.16
CA THR A 269 -18.55 47.30 22.10
C THR A 269 -19.35 46.77 23.26
N MET A 270 -18.95 47.23 24.43
CA MET A 270 -19.55 46.99 25.73
C MET A 270 -20.98 47.53 25.86
N GLY A 271 -21.79 46.89 26.65
CA GLY A 271 -23.04 47.41 27.19
C GLY A 271 -23.50 46.59 28.38
N LEU A 272 -23.26 47.10 29.57
CA LEU A 272 -23.77 46.63 30.87
C LEU A 272 -25.25 46.90 31.01
N GLY A 273 -26.00 46.05 31.69
CA GLY A 273 -27.25 46.40 32.35
C GLY A 273 -28.35 45.38 32.22
N GLY A 274 -28.68 44.68 33.28
CA GLY A 274 -29.84 44.92 34.12
C GLY A 274 -30.84 43.78 34.05
N ASP A 275 -30.83 43.01 35.11
CA ASP A 275 -31.96 42.51 35.93
C ASP A 275 -33.40 42.26 35.39
N LYS A 276 -33.79 41.04 35.75
CA LYS A 276 -35.13 40.62 36.30
C LYS A 276 -36.23 40.07 35.40
N PRO A 277 -37.11 39.30 36.02
CA PRO A 277 -37.82 38.15 35.41
C PRO A 277 -39.29 38.38 35.29
N PHE A 278 -39.97 37.68 34.42
CA PHE A 278 -41.42 37.46 34.42
C PHE A 278 -41.64 36.07 33.85
N GLY A 279 -42.32 35.13 34.46
CA GLY A 279 -43.57 35.15 35.22
C GLY A 279 -44.76 35.17 34.27
N GLY A 280 -45.40 34.02 34.06
CA GLY A 280 -46.64 33.98 33.26
C GLY A 280 -47.27 32.59 33.29
N ALA A 281 -48.03 32.35 34.36
CA ALA A 281 -48.98 31.26 34.48
C ALA A 281 -50.27 31.60 33.75
N HIS A 282 -50.94 30.60 33.21
CA HIS A 282 -52.39 30.55 33.11
C HIS A 282 -52.78 29.07 33.10
N SER A 283 -53.38 28.62 34.11
CA SER A 283 -54.75 28.77 34.78
C SER A 283 -55.79 27.80 34.23
N HIS A 284 -56.11 26.91 35.11
CA HIS A 284 -57.44 26.48 35.57
C HIS A 284 -58.53 26.02 34.62
N LYS A 285 -59.03 24.82 34.89
CA LYS A 285 -60.43 24.71 35.28
C LYS A 285 -60.61 23.51 36.20
N GLU A 286 -60.94 23.85 37.45
CA GLU A 286 -61.64 23.02 38.45
C GLU A 286 -63.07 22.72 37.99
N GLN A 287 -63.56 21.52 38.31
CA GLN A 287 -64.92 21.27 38.60
C GLN A 287 -64.98 20.34 39.83
N GLN A 288 -65.47 20.92 40.87
CA GLN A 288 -65.90 20.27 42.13
C GLN A 288 -67.09 19.37 41.87
N ALA A 289 -67.17 18.23 42.55
CA ALA A 289 -68.43 17.66 43.03
C ALA A 289 -68.15 16.76 44.27
N ASN A 290 -68.89 17.08 45.30
CA ASN A 290 -68.96 16.56 46.64
C ASN A 290 -69.25 15.05 46.75
N GLY A 291 -68.90 14.47 47.88
CA GLY A 291 -69.51 13.29 48.44
C GLY A 291 -68.65 12.35 49.26
N ASP A 292 -68.44 12.60 50.45
CA ASP A 292 -68.43 11.87 51.75
C ASP A 292 -67.71 10.56 51.93
N PRO A 293 -67.19 10.24 53.09
CA PRO A 293 -66.00 9.51 53.37
C PRO A 293 -66.25 8.08 53.88
N SER A 294 -65.52 7.14 53.25
CA SER A 294 -65.11 5.91 53.96
C SER A 294 -63.86 5.35 53.26
N ALA A 295 -62.78 5.82 53.74
CA ALA A 295 -61.49 5.29 53.31
C ALA A 295 -61.27 3.86 53.82
N GLN A 296 -61.56 2.90 53.00
CA GLN A 296 -60.95 1.56 53.14
C GLN A 296 -59.57 1.57 52.45
N LEU A 297 -58.56 1.49 53.28
CA LEU A 297 -57.17 1.30 52.85
C LEU A 297 -57.11 -0.06 52.10
N LYS A 298 -57.09 -0.06 50.74
CA LYS A 298 -56.70 -1.21 49.96
C LYS A 298 -55.21 -1.18 49.87
N VAL A 299 -54.55 -2.04 50.64
CA VAL A 299 -53.15 -2.37 50.38
C VAL A 299 -53.12 -3.29 49.19
N GLU A 300 -52.86 -2.75 48.03
CA GLU A 300 -52.34 -3.55 46.88
C GLU A 300 -50.90 -3.87 47.16
N ILE A 301 -50.64 -5.09 47.55
CA ILE A 301 -49.28 -5.68 47.50
C ILE A 301 -48.98 -5.85 45.98
N PRO A 302 -47.96 -5.19 45.42
CA PRO A 302 -47.52 -5.55 44.08
C PRO A 302 -47.20 -7.02 44.09
N GLN A 303 -47.87 -7.84 43.33
CA GLN A 303 -47.43 -9.17 43.02
C GLN A 303 -46.03 -9.05 42.40
N GLY A 304 -45.05 -9.66 43.07
CA GLY A 304 -43.74 -9.76 42.50
C GLY A 304 -43.85 -10.35 41.10
N GLU A 305 -43.04 -9.84 40.20
CA GLU A 305 -42.87 -10.41 38.90
C GLU A 305 -42.76 -11.94 39.08
N GLU A 306 -43.67 -12.67 38.45
CA GLU A 306 -43.60 -14.10 38.37
C GLU A 306 -42.25 -14.40 37.69
N THR A 307 -41.33 -14.98 38.48
CA THR A 307 -40.14 -15.65 37.90
C THR A 307 -40.70 -16.61 36.87
N ALA A 308 -40.32 -16.39 35.63
CA ALA A 308 -40.66 -17.28 34.52
C ALA A 308 -40.29 -18.71 34.92
N SER A 309 -41.31 -19.45 35.41
CA SER A 309 -41.19 -20.90 35.56
C SER A 309 -40.83 -21.45 34.21
N GLY A 310 -39.75 -22.23 34.16
CA GLY A 310 -39.22 -22.80 32.92
C GLY A 310 -40.26 -23.57 32.15
N ARG A 311 -41.01 -22.83 31.35
CA ARG A 311 -41.85 -23.40 30.29
C ARG A 311 -40.89 -23.83 29.17
N GLU A 312 -40.80 -25.10 28.91
CA GLU A 312 -40.13 -25.61 27.72
C GLU A 312 -40.74 -24.93 26.50
N LEU A 313 -39.93 -24.14 25.80
CA LEU A 313 -40.32 -23.49 24.57
C LEU A 313 -40.66 -24.56 23.52
N THR A 314 -41.79 -24.43 22.88
CA THR A 314 -42.11 -25.33 21.77
C THR A 314 -41.11 -25.17 20.64
N ALA A 315 -40.87 -26.23 19.85
CA ALA A 315 -39.94 -26.20 18.72
C ALA A 315 -40.24 -25.05 17.73
N ALA A 316 -41.51 -24.64 17.61
CA ALA A 316 -41.92 -23.51 16.79
C ALA A 316 -41.54 -22.14 17.42
N GLU A 317 -41.61 -22.03 18.74
CA GLU A 317 -41.18 -20.82 19.47
C GLU A 317 -39.64 -20.67 19.46
N VAL A 318 -38.90 -21.78 19.57
CA VAL A 318 -37.44 -21.78 19.43
C VAL A 318 -37.03 -21.35 18.03
N LEU A 319 -37.70 -21.80 16.99
CA LEU A 319 -37.42 -21.40 15.61
C LEU A 319 -37.82 -19.96 15.28
N SER A 320 -38.75 -19.38 16.04
CA SER A 320 -39.19 -17.99 15.85
C SER A 320 -38.37 -16.96 16.60
N THR A 321 -37.57 -17.39 17.61
CA THR A 321 -36.71 -16.51 18.40
C THR A 321 -35.33 -16.45 17.76
N PRO A 322 -34.82 -15.27 17.35
CA PRO A 322 -33.46 -15.18 16.78
C PRO A 322 -32.41 -15.72 17.74
N ILE A 323 -31.43 -16.44 17.23
CA ILE A 323 -30.27 -16.89 18.00
C ILE A 323 -29.54 -15.65 18.53
N ASN A 324 -29.32 -15.57 19.84
CA ASN A 324 -28.50 -14.50 20.38
C ASN A 324 -27.02 -14.84 20.24
N PRO A 325 -26.26 -14.14 19.40
CA PRO A 325 -24.84 -14.45 19.19
C PRO A 325 -23.96 -14.17 20.41
N LEU A 326 -24.49 -13.48 21.44
CA LEU A 326 -23.77 -13.15 22.67
C LEU A 326 -23.78 -14.30 23.68
N GLU A 327 -24.63 -15.32 23.49
CA GLU A 327 -24.63 -16.52 24.34
C GLU A 327 -23.33 -17.32 24.16
N PRO A 328 -22.81 -17.96 25.22
CA PRO A 328 -23.36 -18.04 26.58
C PRO A 328 -22.96 -16.89 27.51
N PHE A 329 -22.26 -15.85 27.02
CA PHE A 329 -21.65 -14.79 27.86
C PHE A 329 -22.51 -13.53 27.94
N LEU A 330 -23.82 -13.65 28.11
CA LEU A 330 -24.76 -12.53 28.24
C LEU A 330 -24.45 -11.58 29.41
N SER A 331 -23.77 -12.07 30.45
CA SER A 331 -23.36 -11.28 31.61
C SER A 331 -22.12 -10.38 31.35
N TYR A 332 -21.47 -10.52 30.19
CA TYR A 332 -20.32 -9.70 29.83
C TYR A 332 -20.70 -8.20 29.77
N LYS A 333 -19.91 -7.38 30.45
CA LYS A 333 -20.09 -5.93 30.48
C LYS A 333 -18.96 -5.26 29.69
N TYR A 334 -19.34 -4.38 28.77
CA TYR A 334 -18.34 -3.58 28.05
C TYR A 334 -17.54 -2.69 29.01
N PRO A 335 -16.25 -2.44 28.74
CA PRO A 335 -15.45 -1.53 29.54
C PRO A 335 -16.11 -0.16 29.68
N THR A 336 -16.10 0.40 30.90
CA THR A 336 -16.70 1.69 31.20
C THR A 336 -15.70 2.83 30.99
N LEU A 337 -16.20 4.03 30.69
CA LEU A 337 -15.35 5.21 30.45
C LEU A 337 -14.51 5.60 31.68
N ASN A 338 -14.94 5.23 32.90
CA ASN A 338 -14.21 5.50 34.14
C ASN A 338 -12.83 4.81 34.22
N LEU A 339 -12.57 3.80 33.39
CA LEU A 339 -11.27 3.13 33.27
C LEU A 339 -10.25 4.00 32.53
N LEU A 340 -10.71 4.99 31.79
CA LEU A 340 -9.90 5.93 31.04
C LEU A 340 -9.71 7.23 31.84
N LYS A 341 -8.68 7.98 31.49
CA LYS A 341 -8.34 9.25 32.12
C LYS A 341 -8.97 10.40 31.37
N ALA A 342 -9.76 11.20 32.07
CA ALA A 342 -10.25 12.46 31.55
C ALA A 342 -9.18 13.57 31.72
N TYR A 343 -9.07 14.44 30.73
CA TYR A 343 -8.17 15.60 30.78
C TYR A 343 -8.99 16.90 30.76
N ASP A 344 -8.66 17.87 31.59
CA ASP A 344 -9.46 19.08 31.84
C ASP A 344 -9.74 19.94 30.62
N ASN A 345 -8.93 19.83 29.55
CA ASN A 345 -9.02 20.67 28.34
C ASN A 345 -9.52 19.94 27.08
N ASP A 346 -10.13 18.77 27.24
CA ASP A 346 -10.52 17.92 26.10
C ASP A 346 -11.72 18.45 25.29
N SER A 347 -12.60 19.23 25.92
CA SER A 347 -13.83 19.68 25.28
C SER A 347 -13.67 20.91 24.37
N LYS A 348 -12.71 21.78 24.65
CA LYS A 348 -12.45 22.99 23.85
C LYS A 348 -10.95 23.22 23.73
N PRO A 349 -10.41 23.46 22.52
CA PRO A 349 -9.02 23.81 22.35
C PRO A 349 -8.73 25.14 23.10
N TYR A 350 -7.58 25.18 23.75
CA TYR A 350 -7.12 26.42 24.38
C TYR A 350 -6.80 27.43 23.27
N VAL A 351 -7.51 28.54 23.28
CA VAL A 351 -7.34 29.61 22.29
C VAL A 351 -6.64 30.79 22.92
N ASP A 352 -5.37 30.99 22.58
CA ASP A 352 -4.64 32.20 22.94
C ASP A 352 -4.76 33.22 21.79
N MET A 353 -5.68 34.18 21.98
CA MET A 353 -5.93 35.23 21.00
C MET A 353 -4.70 36.09 20.72
N THR A 354 -3.79 36.22 21.68
CA THR A 354 -2.57 37.00 21.53
C THR A 354 -1.58 36.28 20.61
N GLU A 355 -1.45 34.95 20.82
CA GLU A 355 -0.65 34.08 19.95
C GLU A 355 -1.20 34.06 18.53
N LEU A 356 -2.52 33.88 18.36
CA LEU A 356 -3.16 33.88 17.04
C LEU A 356 -2.92 35.16 16.26
N LYS A 357 -3.09 36.33 16.89
CA LYS A 357 -2.82 37.64 16.27
C LYS A 357 -1.36 37.80 15.91
N ALA A 358 -0.45 37.47 16.84
CA ALA A 358 0.99 37.59 16.61
C ALA A 358 1.45 36.70 15.44
N ASN A 359 0.97 35.44 15.35
CA ASN A 359 1.29 34.52 14.26
C ASN A 359 0.68 34.97 12.93
N ASN A 360 -0.54 35.47 12.94
CA ASN A 360 -1.19 36.08 11.78
C ASN A 360 -0.37 37.23 11.21
N ASP A 361 0.03 38.20 12.06
CA ASP A 361 0.81 39.36 11.65
C ASP A 361 2.20 38.99 11.11
N ARG A 362 2.84 37.96 11.71
CA ARG A 362 4.11 37.44 11.22
C ARG A 362 3.97 36.79 9.85
N ILE A 363 2.94 35.93 9.64
CA ILE A 363 2.66 35.29 8.35
C ILE A 363 2.43 36.34 7.26
N ILE A 364 1.57 37.33 7.54
CA ILE A 364 1.27 38.43 6.61
C ILE A 364 2.52 39.21 6.28
N LYS A 365 3.34 39.53 7.29
CA LYS A 365 4.60 40.29 7.10
C LYS A 365 5.54 39.53 6.19
N VAL A 366 5.83 38.25 6.49
CA VAL A 366 6.76 37.43 5.67
C VAL A 366 6.27 37.37 4.23
N LEU A 367 4.98 37.03 4.01
CA LEU A 367 4.45 36.93 2.66
C LEU A 367 4.53 38.24 1.90
N ARG A 368 4.26 39.40 2.56
CA ARG A 368 4.38 40.75 1.96
C ARG A 368 5.84 41.09 1.65
N ASP A 369 6.79 40.81 2.56
CA ASP A 369 8.21 41.07 2.38
C ASP A 369 8.78 40.31 1.15
N PHE A 370 8.21 39.15 0.83
CA PHE A 370 8.53 38.38 -0.38
C PHE A 370 7.63 38.71 -1.58
N GLY A 371 6.83 39.80 -1.51
CA GLY A 371 5.99 40.26 -2.60
C GLY A 371 4.82 39.30 -2.93
N VAL A 372 4.23 38.68 -1.90
CA VAL A 372 3.00 37.89 -1.96
C VAL A 372 1.90 38.69 -1.28
N GLU A 373 0.95 39.18 -2.05
CA GLU A 373 -0.22 39.89 -1.54
C GLU A 373 -1.33 38.89 -1.17
N ILE A 374 -2.02 39.15 -0.05
CA ILE A 374 -3.07 38.34 0.53
C ILE A 374 -4.35 39.15 0.54
N ARG A 375 -5.47 38.54 0.13
CA ARG A 375 -6.81 39.13 0.27
C ARG A 375 -7.38 38.89 1.67
N GLU A 376 -7.30 37.67 2.14
CA GLU A 376 -7.94 37.24 3.38
C GLU A 376 -7.11 36.16 4.06
N ILE A 377 -7.15 36.13 5.38
CA ILE A 377 -6.57 35.05 6.20
C ILE A 377 -7.58 34.69 7.29
N LYS A 378 -7.87 33.38 7.40
CA LYS A 378 -8.77 32.80 8.39
C LYS A 378 -8.00 31.79 9.21
N ALA A 379 -8.10 31.88 10.55
CA ALA A 379 -7.47 30.91 11.44
C ALA A 379 -8.50 29.93 12.00
N THR A 380 -8.19 28.61 11.92
CA THR A 380 -8.98 27.53 12.54
C THR A 380 -8.08 26.85 13.57
N VAL A 381 -8.45 26.94 14.85
CA VAL A 381 -7.66 26.38 15.97
C VAL A 381 -8.05 24.93 16.18
N GLY A 382 -7.10 24.03 16.00
CA GLY A 382 -7.23 22.61 16.30
C GLY A 382 -6.56 22.23 17.62
N PRO A 383 -6.60 20.94 17.99
CA PRO A 383 -6.07 20.49 19.28
C PRO A 383 -4.55 20.67 19.40
N THR A 384 -3.79 20.47 18.34
CA THR A 384 -2.32 20.54 18.36
C THR A 384 -1.74 21.54 17.38
N ILE A 385 -2.51 21.91 16.36
CA ILE A 385 -2.11 22.87 15.33
C ILE A 385 -3.21 23.89 15.09
N THR A 386 -2.82 25.06 14.58
CA THR A 386 -3.74 26.06 14.02
C THR A 386 -3.55 26.10 12.50
N LEU A 387 -4.65 25.99 11.76
CA LEU A 387 -4.67 26.13 10.31
C LEU A 387 -4.98 27.59 9.94
N TYR A 388 -4.03 28.24 9.26
CA TYR A 388 -4.23 29.55 8.64
C TYR A 388 -4.60 29.36 7.17
N GLU A 389 -5.86 29.58 6.83
CA GLU A 389 -6.34 29.54 5.45
C GLU A 389 -6.15 30.90 4.80
N ILE A 390 -5.37 30.95 3.73
CA ILE A 390 -4.99 32.20 3.04
C ILE A 390 -5.59 32.23 1.66
N THR A 391 -6.26 33.31 1.34
CA THR A 391 -6.71 33.62 -0.02
C THR A 391 -5.69 34.57 -0.65
N PRO A 392 -4.85 34.10 -1.59
CA PRO A 392 -3.87 34.96 -2.25
C PRO A 392 -4.58 35.97 -3.18
N ALA A 393 -3.94 37.11 -3.44
CA ALA A 393 -4.37 38.03 -4.47
C ALA A 393 -4.26 37.43 -5.89
N GLU A 394 -4.95 38.03 -6.85
CA GLU A 394 -4.92 37.57 -8.24
C GLU A 394 -3.50 37.67 -8.83
N GLY A 395 -3.11 36.66 -9.62
CA GLY A 395 -1.78 36.62 -10.23
C GLY A 395 -0.69 36.03 -9.35
N VAL A 396 -0.93 35.73 -8.06
CA VAL A 396 0.06 35.10 -7.18
C VAL A 396 0.20 33.62 -7.53
N ARG A 397 1.41 33.19 -7.88
CA ARG A 397 1.70 31.76 -8.15
C ARG A 397 1.82 30.97 -6.86
N ILE A 398 1.09 29.85 -6.75
CA ILE A 398 1.07 28.95 -5.58
C ILE A 398 2.49 28.51 -5.17
N ASN A 399 3.34 28.17 -6.15
CA ASN A 399 4.71 27.74 -5.87
C ASN A 399 5.55 28.80 -5.15
N LYS A 400 5.22 30.10 -5.32
CA LYS A 400 5.93 31.18 -4.61
C LYS A 400 5.68 31.08 -3.10
N ILE A 401 4.45 30.80 -2.70
CA ILE A 401 4.07 30.62 -1.27
C ILE A 401 4.66 29.33 -0.73
N ARG A 402 4.58 28.22 -1.48
CA ARG A 402 5.13 26.93 -1.06
C ARG A 402 6.64 26.98 -0.78
N ASN A 403 7.39 27.77 -1.56
CA ASN A 403 8.82 27.89 -1.39
C ASN A 403 9.23 28.77 -0.19
N LEU A 404 8.28 29.45 0.46
CA LEU A 404 8.51 30.27 1.66
C LEU A 404 8.23 29.49 2.96
N GLU A 405 8.08 28.16 2.88
CA GLU A 405 7.80 27.31 4.05
C GLU A 405 8.84 27.51 5.16
N ASP A 406 10.12 27.43 4.81
CA ASP A 406 11.21 27.59 5.77
C ASP A 406 11.29 29.03 6.32
N ASP A 407 11.04 30.05 5.49
CA ASP A 407 11.06 31.46 5.90
C ASP A 407 9.93 31.79 6.88
N ILE A 408 8.74 31.23 6.62
CA ILE A 408 7.58 31.37 7.51
C ILE A 408 7.83 30.62 8.81
N ALA A 409 8.35 29.38 8.77
CA ALA A 409 8.68 28.59 9.95
C ALA A 409 9.70 29.33 10.84
N LEU A 410 10.74 29.94 10.25
CA LEU A 410 11.74 30.71 10.94
C LEU A 410 11.12 31.96 11.61
N SER A 411 10.29 32.72 10.91
CA SER A 411 9.60 33.90 11.44
C SER A 411 8.68 33.60 12.61
N LEU A 412 8.01 32.43 12.56
CA LEU A 412 7.12 31.96 13.62
C LEU A 412 7.88 31.34 14.79
N ALA A 413 9.18 31.10 14.65
CA ALA A 413 10.00 30.31 15.57
C ALA A 413 9.39 28.91 15.82
N ALA A 414 8.73 28.32 14.80
CA ALA A 414 8.06 27.03 14.88
C ALA A 414 9.03 25.89 14.53
N LEU A 415 8.93 24.77 15.22
CA LEU A 415 9.72 23.56 14.97
C LEU A 415 9.50 22.95 13.58
N GLY A 416 8.44 23.36 12.89
CA GLY A 416 8.08 22.99 11.53
C GLY A 416 6.66 23.46 11.24
N ILE A 417 6.42 23.84 10.02
CA ILE A 417 5.08 24.14 9.51
C ILE A 417 4.80 23.21 8.34
N ARG A 418 3.57 23.16 7.89
CA ARG A 418 3.22 22.44 6.67
C ARG A 418 2.31 23.30 5.81
N ILE A 419 2.65 23.41 4.52
CA ILE A 419 1.85 24.18 3.56
C ILE A 419 1.04 23.24 2.67
N ILE A 420 -0.31 23.38 2.72
CA ILE A 420 -1.25 22.70 1.84
C ILE A 420 -1.67 23.66 0.74
N ALA A 421 -1.17 23.46 -0.45
CA ALA A 421 -1.40 24.40 -1.54
C ALA A 421 -1.71 23.69 -2.88
N PRO A 422 -2.97 23.76 -3.36
CA PRO A 422 -4.15 24.35 -2.71
C PRO A 422 -4.78 23.40 -1.66
N ILE A 423 -5.68 23.94 -0.81
CA ILE A 423 -6.56 23.10 0.02
C ILE A 423 -7.56 22.42 -0.92
N PRO A 424 -7.72 21.10 -0.84
CA PRO A 424 -8.65 20.35 -1.68
C PRO A 424 -10.09 20.87 -1.58
N GLY A 425 -10.72 21.10 -2.71
CA GLY A 425 -12.09 21.63 -2.77
C GLY A 425 -12.25 23.12 -2.41
N LYS A 426 -11.15 23.81 -2.06
CA LYS A 426 -11.11 25.25 -1.77
C LYS A 426 -10.06 25.95 -2.64
N GLY A 427 -10.32 27.16 -3.06
CA GLY A 427 -9.35 28.02 -3.78
C GLY A 427 -8.32 28.69 -2.87
N THR A 428 -8.11 28.18 -1.65
CA THR A 428 -7.26 28.75 -0.62
C THR A 428 -6.02 27.91 -0.36
N ILE A 429 -5.03 28.49 0.30
CA ILE A 429 -3.79 27.84 0.73
C ILE A 429 -3.81 27.72 2.25
N GLY A 430 -3.54 26.54 2.78
CA GLY A 430 -3.43 26.31 4.21
C GLY A 430 -2.00 26.34 4.70
N ILE A 431 -1.74 27.06 5.78
CA ILE A 431 -0.50 26.97 6.55
C ILE A 431 -0.84 26.41 7.92
N GLU A 432 -0.35 25.22 8.19
CA GLU A 432 -0.52 24.53 9.47
C GLU A 432 0.63 24.88 10.39
N VAL A 433 0.32 25.56 11.50
CA VAL A 433 1.31 26.02 12.50
C VAL A 433 1.08 25.29 13.83
N PRO A 434 2.10 24.71 14.44
CA PRO A 434 2.00 24.08 15.77
C PRO A 434 1.56 25.08 16.84
N ASN A 435 0.64 24.67 17.72
CA ASN A 435 0.26 25.46 18.89
C ASN A 435 1.37 25.42 19.95
N ASN A 436 1.64 26.53 20.64
CA ASN A 436 2.62 26.56 21.72
C ASN A 436 2.21 25.66 22.90
N LYS A 437 0.90 25.55 23.15
CA LYS A 437 0.31 24.67 24.15
C LYS A 437 -0.65 23.69 23.49
N PRO A 438 -0.15 22.56 22.96
CA PRO A 438 -1.01 21.55 22.34
C PRO A 438 -1.88 20.86 23.39
N ASN A 439 -3.14 20.64 23.06
CA ASN A 439 -4.06 19.88 23.88
C ASN A 439 -3.87 18.38 23.65
N ILE A 440 -3.97 17.59 24.71
CA ILE A 440 -4.02 16.12 24.62
C ILE A 440 -5.42 15.74 24.17
N VAL A 441 -5.53 14.91 23.15
CA VAL A 441 -6.78 14.29 22.72
C VAL A 441 -6.92 12.98 23.44
N SER A 442 -7.74 12.89 24.52
CA SER A 442 -7.91 11.66 25.28
C SER A 442 -8.74 10.63 24.55
N MET A 443 -8.47 9.35 24.79
CA MET A 443 -9.33 8.27 24.29
C MET A 443 -10.72 8.33 24.90
N GLU A 444 -10.83 8.75 26.17
CA GLU A 444 -12.12 8.97 26.86
C GLU A 444 -13.00 9.93 26.07
N SER A 445 -12.52 11.12 25.68
CA SER A 445 -13.31 12.11 24.96
C SER A 445 -13.81 11.64 23.60
N ILE A 446 -13.04 10.75 22.95
CA ILE A 446 -13.42 10.18 21.64
C ILE A 446 -14.50 9.11 21.81
N LEU A 447 -14.30 8.19 22.75
CA LEU A 447 -15.26 7.11 23.02
C LEU A 447 -16.56 7.63 23.63
N ASN A 448 -16.51 8.72 24.41
CA ASN A 448 -17.69 9.40 24.99
C ASN A 448 -18.48 10.21 23.95
N SER A 449 -17.93 10.42 22.75
CA SER A 449 -18.61 11.20 21.73
C SER A 449 -19.90 10.51 21.23
N LYS A 450 -20.94 11.31 20.96
CA LYS A 450 -22.18 10.82 20.34
C LYS A 450 -21.91 10.03 19.06
N LYS A 451 -20.94 10.47 18.26
CA LYS A 451 -20.55 9.81 17.00
C LYS A 451 -20.06 8.37 17.22
N PHE A 452 -19.29 8.10 18.31
CA PHE A 452 -18.86 6.76 18.64
C PHE A 452 -19.97 5.93 19.29
N GLN A 453 -20.73 6.50 20.20
CA GLN A 453 -21.77 5.78 20.93
C GLN A 453 -22.88 5.27 19.99
N GLU A 454 -23.32 6.11 19.04
CA GLU A 454 -24.42 5.81 18.11
C GLU A 454 -23.94 5.15 16.79
N THR A 455 -22.66 4.82 16.66
CA THR A 455 -22.12 4.28 15.40
C THR A 455 -22.69 2.90 15.08
N LYS A 456 -23.03 2.69 13.81
CA LYS A 456 -23.46 1.40 13.24
C LYS A 456 -22.34 0.71 12.44
N MET A 457 -21.09 1.12 12.64
CA MET A 457 -19.93 0.53 12.00
C MET A 457 -19.70 -0.89 12.55
N ASP A 458 -19.31 -1.82 11.67
CA ASP A 458 -19.05 -3.20 12.09
C ASP A 458 -17.76 -3.31 12.92
N LEU A 459 -16.70 -2.61 12.54
CA LEU A 459 -15.42 -2.54 13.29
C LEU A 459 -14.96 -1.09 13.43
N PRO A 460 -15.57 -0.30 14.33
CA PRO A 460 -15.24 1.12 14.47
C PRO A 460 -13.86 1.32 15.11
N LEU A 461 -13.02 2.08 14.43
CA LEU A 461 -11.74 2.56 14.94
C LEU A 461 -11.87 4.05 15.25
N ALA A 462 -11.86 4.42 16.51
CA ALA A 462 -11.87 5.79 17.00
C ALA A 462 -10.43 6.30 17.08
N LEU A 463 -9.94 6.94 16.01
CA LEU A 463 -8.53 7.22 15.82
C LEU A 463 -8.08 8.56 16.44
N GLY A 464 -8.98 9.53 16.65
CA GLY A 464 -8.60 10.81 17.22
C GLY A 464 -9.49 11.97 16.80
N LYS A 465 -8.93 13.19 16.75
CA LYS A 465 -9.62 14.42 16.29
C LYS A 465 -8.91 15.04 15.09
N THR A 466 -9.71 15.59 14.18
CA THR A 466 -9.23 16.38 13.04
C THR A 466 -8.75 17.76 13.48
N ILE A 467 -8.21 18.53 12.54
CA ILE A 467 -7.84 19.96 12.76
C ILE A 467 -9.07 20.79 13.16
N THR A 468 -10.26 20.44 12.68
CA THR A 468 -11.53 21.10 13.04
C THR A 468 -12.09 20.62 14.38
N ASN A 469 -11.32 19.87 15.15
CA ASN A 469 -11.70 19.28 16.44
C ASN A 469 -12.87 18.27 16.37
N GLU A 470 -13.13 17.73 15.18
CA GLU A 470 -14.15 16.68 14.98
C GLU A 470 -13.57 15.30 15.25
N VAL A 471 -14.36 14.43 15.85
CA VAL A 471 -13.99 13.03 16.08
C VAL A 471 -13.80 12.32 14.74
N PHE A 472 -12.60 11.78 14.52
CA PHE A 472 -12.24 11.01 13.34
C PHE A 472 -12.34 9.52 13.63
N MET A 473 -13.20 8.86 12.88
CA MET A 473 -13.47 7.44 13.00
C MET A 473 -13.52 6.78 11.62
N VAL A 474 -13.09 5.53 11.56
CA VAL A 474 -13.16 4.71 10.35
C VAL A 474 -13.68 3.31 10.68
N ASP A 475 -14.26 2.65 9.70
CA ASP A 475 -14.73 1.28 9.82
C ASP A 475 -13.70 0.33 9.18
N LEU A 476 -13.04 -0.49 9.99
CA LEU A 476 -12.04 -1.44 9.50
C LEU A 476 -12.66 -2.50 8.58
N ALA A 477 -13.92 -2.83 8.74
CA ALA A 477 -14.62 -3.75 7.83
C ALA A 477 -14.79 -3.17 6.42
N LYS A 478 -14.87 -1.83 6.30
CA LYS A 478 -14.92 -1.12 5.01
C LYS A 478 -13.53 -0.84 4.44
N ILE A 479 -12.55 -0.58 5.33
CA ILE A 479 -11.13 -0.42 4.99
C ILE A 479 -10.43 -1.70 5.45
N PRO A 480 -10.42 -2.77 4.66
CA PRO A 480 -10.20 -4.13 5.18
C PRO A 480 -8.85 -4.33 5.84
N HIS A 481 -7.84 -3.57 5.42
CA HIS A 481 -6.48 -3.69 5.93
C HIS A 481 -5.86 -2.30 6.12
N LEU A 482 -5.11 -2.14 7.19
CA LEU A 482 -4.51 -0.88 7.61
C LEU A 482 -2.99 -1.04 7.72
N LEU A 483 -2.26 -0.19 7.03
CA LEU A 483 -0.81 -0.03 7.17
C LEU A 483 -0.53 1.14 8.12
N VAL A 484 0.23 0.90 9.17
CA VAL A 484 0.64 1.90 10.16
C VAL A 484 2.15 2.06 10.13
N ALA A 485 2.65 3.29 9.97
CA ALA A 485 4.08 3.50 10.00
C ALA A 485 4.45 4.83 10.69
N GLY A 486 5.65 4.87 11.28
CA GLY A 486 6.16 6.05 11.94
C GLY A 486 7.48 5.79 12.64
N ALA A 487 8.28 6.85 12.85
CA ALA A 487 9.54 6.72 13.59
C ALA A 487 9.30 6.40 15.07
N THR A 488 10.31 5.84 15.73
CA THR A 488 10.27 5.49 17.14
C THR A 488 9.87 6.69 18.01
N GLY A 489 8.96 6.49 18.94
CA GLY A 489 8.48 7.53 19.87
C GLY A 489 7.55 8.58 19.25
N GLN A 490 7.11 8.42 18.01
CA GLN A 490 6.23 9.38 17.33
C GLN A 490 4.72 9.09 17.45
N GLY A 491 4.35 8.00 18.14
CA GLY A 491 2.95 7.69 18.44
C GLY A 491 2.41 6.40 17.82
N LYS A 492 3.24 5.58 17.14
CA LYS A 492 2.83 4.30 16.51
C LYS A 492 2.16 3.37 17.53
N SER A 493 2.79 3.11 18.66
CA SER A 493 2.27 2.22 19.72
C SER A 493 0.98 2.77 20.34
N VAL A 494 0.91 4.09 20.57
CA VAL A 494 -0.34 4.75 21.02
C VAL A 494 -1.45 4.57 19.99
N GLY A 495 -1.14 4.69 18.70
CA GLY A 495 -2.10 4.47 17.63
C GLY A 495 -2.62 3.03 17.58
N LEU A 496 -1.75 2.03 17.78
CA LEU A 496 -2.15 0.62 17.87
C LEU A 496 -3.02 0.37 19.10
N ASN A 497 -2.65 0.94 20.25
CA ASN A 497 -3.48 0.87 21.47
C ASN A 497 -4.85 1.54 21.27
N ALA A 498 -4.91 2.69 20.57
CA ALA A 498 -6.18 3.34 20.24
C ALA A 498 -7.06 2.46 19.33
N VAL A 499 -6.47 1.75 18.36
CA VAL A 499 -7.16 0.78 17.51
C VAL A 499 -7.76 -0.35 18.35
N ILE A 500 -6.95 -1.01 19.20
CA ILE A 500 -7.39 -2.14 20.03
C ILE A 500 -8.45 -1.67 21.03
N THR A 501 -8.20 -0.58 21.75
CA THR A 501 -9.15 -0.03 22.73
C THR A 501 -10.50 0.30 22.08
N SER A 502 -10.52 0.89 20.88
CA SER A 502 -11.76 1.18 20.15
C SER A 502 -12.59 -0.09 19.92
N LEU A 503 -11.94 -1.17 19.57
CA LEU A 503 -12.59 -2.46 19.31
C LEU A 503 -13.12 -3.08 20.60
N LEU A 504 -12.32 -3.08 21.68
CA LEU A 504 -12.71 -3.65 22.99
C LEU A 504 -13.90 -2.92 23.61
N TYR A 505 -14.06 -1.60 23.39
CA TYR A 505 -15.19 -0.84 23.89
C TYR A 505 -16.50 -1.02 23.11
N LYS A 506 -16.43 -1.65 21.92
CA LYS A 506 -17.62 -1.73 21.05
C LYS A 506 -18.02 -3.15 20.69
N LYS A 507 -17.11 -4.13 20.85
CA LYS A 507 -17.35 -5.52 20.43
C LYS A 507 -17.35 -6.48 21.61
N HIS A 508 -18.29 -7.44 21.51
CA HIS A 508 -18.37 -8.56 22.45
C HIS A 508 -17.30 -9.62 22.12
N PRO A 509 -16.79 -10.38 23.11
CA PRO A 509 -15.82 -11.47 22.86
C PRO A 509 -16.26 -12.49 21.81
N ASN A 510 -17.58 -12.75 21.68
CA ASN A 510 -18.11 -13.64 20.65
C ASN A 510 -18.19 -13.02 19.25
N GLU A 511 -18.13 -11.69 19.15
CA GLU A 511 -18.18 -10.99 17.87
C GLU A 511 -16.81 -10.67 17.28
N LEU A 512 -15.77 -10.63 18.13
CA LEU A 512 -14.42 -10.22 17.76
C LEU A 512 -13.37 -11.10 18.40
N LYS A 513 -12.38 -11.49 17.59
CA LYS A 513 -11.14 -12.10 18.05
C LYS A 513 -9.93 -11.36 17.50
N LEU A 514 -8.87 -11.31 18.30
CA LEU A 514 -7.61 -10.65 17.98
C LEU A 514 -6.49 -11.68 17.84
N VAL A 515 -5.64 -11.50 16.85
CA VAL A 515 -4.36 -12.22 16.72
C VAL A 515 -3.25 -11.18 16.86
N LEU A 516 -2.51 -11.22 17.95
CA LEU A 516 -1.49 -10.22 18.26
C LEU A 516 -0.09 -10.80 18.03
N ILE A 517 0.68 -10.14 17.16
CA ILE A 517 2.02 -10.55 16.76
C ILE A 517 3.01 -9.45 17.15
N ASP A 518 3.91 -9.76 18.07
CA ASP A 518 4.92 -8.84 18.60
C ASP A 518 6.30 -9.50 18.66
N PRO A 519 7.10 -9.40 17.59
CA PRO A 519 8.43 -10.02 17.56
C PRO A 519 9.42 -9.41 18.57
N LYS A 520 9.10 -8.24 19.13
CA LYS A 520 9.94 -7.54 20.10
C LYS A 520 9.59 -7.82 21.57
N LYS A 521 8.46 -8.43 21.84
CA LYS A 521 7.94 -8.74 23.19
C LYS A 521 7.72 -7.49 24.07
N VAL A 522 7.40 -6.34 23.51
CA VAL A 522 7.34 -5.06 24.23
C VAL A 522 5.93 -4.47 24.28
N GLU A 523 5.26 -4.39 23.10
CA GLU A 523 4.06 -3.57 22.96
C GLU A 523 2.77 -4.32 23.34
N PHE A 524 2.66 -5.62 23.00
CA PHE A 524 1.41 -6.36 23.17
C PHE A 524 1.35 -7.29 24.38
N SER A 525 2.43 -7.46 25.15
CA SER A 525 2.42 -8.26 26.36
C SER A 525 1.36 -7.82 27.37
N ILE A 526 1.00 -6.54 27.37
CA ILE A 526 -0.04 -5.93 28.18
C ILE A 526 -1.45 -6.51 27.94
N TYR A 527 -1.70 -7.12 26.77
CA TYR A 527 -2.98 -7.73 26.39
C TYR A 527 -3.08 -9.22 26.77
N SER A 528 -2.06 -9.81 27.35
CA SER A 528 -2.09 -11.21 27.78
C SER A 528 -3.25 -11.55 28.74
N PRO A 529 -3.70 -10.67 29.66
CA PRO A 529 -4.80 -11.01 30.56
C PRO A 529 -6.15 -11.30 29.88
N ILE A 530 -6.37 -10.74 28.65
CA ILE A 530 -7.64 -10.94 27.92
C ILE A 530 -7.60 -12.12 26.94
N VAL A 531 -6.64 -13.04 27.11
CA VAL A 531 -6.41 -14.16 26.18
C VAL A 531 -7.67 -14.98 25.94
N ASN A 532 -8.38 -15.40 26.98
CA ASN A 532 -9.56 -16.24 26.84
C ASN A 532 -10.75 -15.52 26.21
N HIS A 533 -10.88 -14.21 26.46
CA HIS A 533 -12.00 -13.43 25.93
C HIS A 533 -11.81 -13.08 24.47
N PHE A 534 -10.67 -12.49 24.12
CA PHE A 534 -10.50 -11.86 22.82
C PHE A 534 -9.40 -12.42 21.92
N LEU A 535 -8.47 -13.24 22.44
CA LEU A 535 -7.39 -13.73 21.59
C LEU A 535 -7.77 -15.03 20.85
N ALA A 536 -7.18 -15.19 19.66
CA ALA A 536 -7.19 -16.42 18.90
C ALA A 536 -5.75 -16.90 18.69
N LYS A 537 -5.49 -18.18 18.92
CA LYS A 537 -4.17 -18.80 18.78
C LYS A 537 -4.25 -20.16 18.10
N VAL A 538 -3.14 -20.62 17.53
CA VAL A 538 -3.02 -21.99 17.02
C VAL A 538 -2.78 -22.90 18.22
N PRO A 539 -3.39 -24.10 18.32
CA PRO A 539 -3.10 -25.08 19.37
C PRO A 539 -1.60 -25.36 19.43
N GLU A 540 -1.01 -25.16 20.59
CA GLU A 540 0.42 -25.40 20.84
C GLU A 540 0.64 -25.80 22.30
N GLU A 541 1.76 -26.49 22.55
CA GLU A 541 2.19 -26.86 23.90
C GLU A 541 2.62 -25.66 24.78
N SER A 542 2.89 -24.48 24.17
CA SER A 542 3.32 -23.28 24.88
C SER A 542 2.19 -22.31 25.17
N ASP A 543 2.08 -21.87 26.44
CA ASP A 543 1.03 -20.95 26.92
C ASP A 543 1.22 -19.48 26.58
N GLU A 544 2.17 -19.11 25.71
CA GLU A 544 2.36 -17.70 25.34
C GLU A 544 1.17 -17.19 24.49
N PRO A 545 0.36 -16.25 25.02
CA PRO A 545 -0.85 -15.77 24.30
C PRO A 545 -0.54 -14.80 23.17
N ILE A 546 0.63 -14.16 23.21
CA ILE A 546 1.12 -13.22 22.19
C ILE A 546 2.16 -13.94 21.34
N ILE A 547 2.05 -13.83 20.03
CA ILE A 547 2.92 -14.54 19.08
C ILE A 547 4.20 -13.73 18.90
N THR A 548 5.33 -14.29 19.34
CA THR A 548 6.63 -13.60 19.36
C THR A 548 7.68 -14.26 18.47
N ASP A 549 7.58 -15.57 18.26
CA ASP A 549 8.51 -16.36 17.45
C ASP A 549 8.11 -16.32 15.97
N VAL A 550 9.10 -16.14 15.08
CA VAL A 550 8.88 -16.01 13.64
C VAL A 550 8.28 -17.29 13.03
N THR A 551 8.69 -18.46 13.49
CA THR A 551 8.16 -19.76 13.02
C THR A 551 6.69 -19.89 13.40
N LYS A 552 6.33 -19.50 14.62
CA LYS A 552 4.93 -19.45 15.09
C LYS A 552 4.11 -18.44 14.28
N VAL A 553 4.69 -17.29 13.92
CA VAL A 553 4.04 -16.30 13.03
C VAL A 553 3.70 -16.92 11.67
N VAL A 554 4.66 -17.58 11.03
CA VAL A 554 4.43 -18.27 9.75
C VAL A 554 3.31 -19.31 9.87
N ARG A 555 3.36 -20.14 10.93
CA ARG A 555 2.33 -21.14 11.22
C ARG A 555 0.95 -20.52 11.42
N THR A 556 0.86 -19.43 12.19
CA THR A 556 -0.40 -18.70 12.43
C THR A 556 -0.96 -18.07 11.15
N LEU A 557 -0.12 -17.46 10.31
CA LEU A 557 -0.56 -16.88 9.04
C LEU A 557 -1.08 -17.97 8.07
N ASN A 558 -0.45 -19.12 8.01
CA ASN A 558 -0.93 -20.25 7.22
C ASN A 558 -2.24 -20.84 7.78
N SER A 559 -2.37 -20.91 9.11
CA SER A 559 -3.61 -21.28 9.79
C SER A 559 -4.76 -20.31 9.44
N LEU A 560 -4.50 -19.00 9.43
CA LEU A 560 -5.47 -17.99 9.02
C LEU A 560 -5.86 -18.12 7.55
N CYS A 561 -4.94 -18.51 6.65
CA CYS A 561 -5.26 -18.83 5.28
C CYS A 561 -6.21 -20.02 5.18
N LYS A 562 -5.96 -21.08 5.97
CA LYS A 562 -6.85 -22.25 6.03
C LYS A 562 -8.25 -21.89 6.57
N LEU A 563 -8.28 -21.11 7.66
CA LEU A 563 -9.55 -20.60 8.21
C LEU A 563 -10.32 -19.77 7.19
N MET A 564 -9.61 -18.92 6.45
CA MET A 564 -10.21 -18.13 5.37
C MET A 564 -10.89 -19.02 4.32
N ASP A 565 -10.20 -20.07 3.87
CA ASP A 565 -10.74 -21.02 2.89
C ASP A 565 -11.97 -21.76 3.45
N THR A 566 -11.89 -22.26 4.68
CA THR A 566 -13.02 -22.90 5.37
C THR A 566 -14.23 -21.95 5.46
N ARG A 567 -14.01 -20.68 5.81
CA ARG A 567 -15.09 -19.69 5.86
C ARG A 567 -15.69 -19.41 4.49
N TYR A 568 -14.89 -19.42 3.42
CA TYR A 568 -15.41 -19.31 2.05
C TYR A 568 -16.31 -20.49 1.69
N ASP A 569 -15.94 -21.70 2.07
CA ASP A 569 -16.80 -22.88 1.85
C ASP A 569 -18.12 -22.77 2.62
N MET A 570 -18.07 -22.28 3.87
CA MET A 570 -19.29 -22.02 4.66
C MET A 570 -20.16 -20.92 4.04
N LEU A 571 -19.58 -19.82 3.56
CA LEU A 571 -20.31 -18.78 2.82
C LEU A 571 -20.99 -19.34 1.57
N LYS A 572 -20.28 -20.19 0.83
CA LYS A 572 -20.80 -20.87 -0.38
C LYS A 572 -21.97 -21.80 -0.04
N MET A 573 -21.85 -22.62 1.02
CA MET A 573 -22.92 -23.51 1.47
C MET A 573 -24.15 -22.72 1.96
N ALA A 574 -23.93 -21.56 2.60
CA ALA A 574 -24.99 -20.66 3.06
C ALA A 574 -25.61 -19.80 1.95
N GLY A 575 -25.00 -19.76 0.75
CA GLY A 575 -25.37 -18.82 -0.31
C GLY A 575 -25.23 -17.35 0.12
N ALA A 576 -24.24 -17.04 0.99
CA ALA A 576 -23.96 -15.70 1.48
C ALA A 576 -22.76 -15.10 0.76
N ARG A 577 -22.73 -13.76 0.59
CA ARG A 577 -21.64 -13.05 -0.11
C ARG A 577 -20.54 -12.56 0.82
N ASN A 578 -20.86 -12.39 2.10
CA ASN A 578 -19.95 -11.89 3.12
C ASN A 578 -20.37 -12.36 4.50
N ILE A 579 -19.48 -12.19 5.47
CA ILE A 579 -19.68 -12.59 6.87
C ILE A 579 -20.94 -11.98 7.50
N LYS A 580 -21.30 -10.74 7.18
CA LYS A 580 -22.47 -10.07 7.74
C LYS A 580 -23.76 -10.76 7.29
N GLU A 581 -23.91 -10.97 5.98
CA GLU A 581 -25.06 -11.71 5.41
C GLU A 581 -25.14 -13.15 5.95
N TYR A 582 -23.97 -13.79 6.14
CA TYR A 582 -23.92 -15.13 6.73
C TYR A 582 -24.37 -15.13 8.19
N ASN A 583 -23.86 -14.23 9.01
CA ASN A 583 -24.23 -14.11 10.41
C ASN A 583 -25.69 -13.70 10.58
N ASP A 584 -26.21 -12.82 9.72
CA ASP A 584 -27.63 -12.47 9.71
C ASP A 584 -28.51 -13.70 9.42
N LYS A 585 -28.12 -14.54 8.45
CA LYS A 585 -28.82 -15.81 8.16
C LYS A 585 -28.72 -16.81 9.30
N PHE A 586 -27.56 -16.88 9.97
CA PHE A 586 -27.36 -17.75 11.14
C PHE A 586 -28.26 -17.33 12.29
N VAL A 587 -28.26 -16.07 12.68
CA VAL A 587 -29.08 -15.51 13.73
C VAL A 587 -30.57 -15.74 13.49
N ASN A 588 -31.01 -15.65 12.24
CA ASN A 588 -32.41 -15.86 11.86
C ASN A 588 -32.78 -17.33 11.57
N HIS A 589 -32.01 -18.30 12.04
CA HIS A 589 -32.24 -19.75 11.83
C HIS A 589 -32.36 -20.19 10.37
N GLN A 590 -31.78 -19.46 9.43
CA GLN A 590 -31.84 -19.80 8.00
C GLN A 590 -30.75 -20.80 7.57
N LEU A 591 -29.83 -21.13 8.49
CA LEU A 591 -28.74 -22.07 8.26
C LEU A 591 -28.92 -23.33 9.10
N ASN A 592 -28.58 -24.47 8.50
CA ASN A 592 -28.70 -25.77 9.17
C ASN A 592 -27.48 -26.07 10.05
N LEU A 593 -27.64 -26.01 11.36
CA LEU A 593 -26.61 -26.30 12.35
C LEU A 593 -25.97 -27.69 12.20
N THR A 594 -26.72 -28.70 11.72
CA THR A 594 -26.16 -30.05 11.51
C THR A 594 -25.14 -30.13 10.39
N LYS A 595 -25.04 -29.10 9.55
CA LYS A 595 -24.03 -28.98 8.49
C LYS A 595 -22.76 -28.22 8.95
N GLY A 596 -22.59 -28.00 10.26
CA GLY A 596 -21.43 -27.34 10.83
C GLY A 596 -21.45 -25.82 10.71
N HIS A 597 -22.63 -25.22 10.45
CA HIS A 597 -22.73 -23.77 10.48
C HIS A 597 -22.67 -23.26 11.94
N GLU A 598 -21.82 -22.25 12.16
CA GLU A 598 -21.60 -21.55 13.42
C GLU A 598 -21.56 -20.03 13.21
N TYR A 599 -21.73 -19.29 14.28
CA TYR A 599 -21.54 -17.84 14.24
C TYR A 599 -20.08 -17.49 13.98
N MET A 600 -19.79 -16.65 13.00
CA MET A 600 -18.43 -16.26 12.64
C MET A 600 -18.04 -14.94 13.31
N PRO A 601 -17.13 -14.92 14.30
CA PRO A 601 -16.56 -13.68 14.79
C PRO A 601 -15.67 -13.01 13.74
N TYR A 602 -15.59 -11.68 13.78
CA TYR A 602 -14.54 -10.96 13.07
C TYR A 602 -13.17 -11.29 13.67
N ILE A 603 -12.14 -11.38 12.84
CA ILE A 603 -10.77 -11.59 13.28
C ILE A 603 -9.93 -10.39 12.84
N VAL A 604 -9.24 -9.77 13.78
CA VAL A 604 -8.31 -8.68 13.51
C VAL A 604 -6.89 -9.10 13.89
N VAL A 605 -6.04 -9.23 12.89
CA VAL A 605 -4.62 -9.57 13.05
C VAL A 605 -3.84 -8.27 13.17
N ILE A 606 -3.06 -8.10 14.23
CA ILE A 606 -2.28 -6.88 14.46
C ILE A 606 -0.82 -7.26 14.63
N ILE A 607 0.02 -6.68 13.77
CA ILE A 607 1.47 -6.90 13.76
C ILE A 607 2.17 -5.59 14.16
N ASP A 608 2.93 -5.60 15.28
CA ASP A 608 3.61 -4.38 15.75
C ASP A 608 4.79 -3.96 14.86
N GLU A 609 5.66 -4.92 14.49
CA GLU A 609 6.82 -4.60 13.65
C GLU A 609 6.96 -5.59 12.49
N PHE A 610 6.30 -5.26 11.41
CA PHE A 610 6.32 -6.06 10.18
C PHE A 610 7.71 -6.13 9.55
N GLY A 611 8.51 -5.06 9.71
CA GLY A 611 9.86 -4.99 9.16
C GLY A 611 10.78 -6.10 9.66
N ASP A 612 10.72 -6.41 10.95
CA ASP A 612 11.59 -7.44 11.55
C ASP A 612 11.19 -8.85 11.06
N LEU A 613 9.91 -9.09 10.86
CA LEU A 613 9.38 -10.36 10.32
C LEU A 613 9.81 -10.59 8.86
N ILE A 614 9.65 -9.58 8.01
CA ILE A 614 10.04 -9.65 6.58
C ILE A 614 11.55 -9.82 6.42
N MET A 615 12.34 -9.15 7.24
CA MET A 615 13.80 -9.29 7.20
C MET A 615 14.28 -10.68 7.61
N THR A 616 13.51 -11.40 8.43
CA THR A 616 13.88 -12.71 8.95
C THR A 616 13.36 -13.85 8.07
N ALA A 617 12.07 -13.86 7.73
CA ALA A 617 11.44 -14.97 7.00
C ALA A 617 10.97 -14.60 5.58
N GLY A 618 11.12 -13.34 5.15
CA GLY A 618 10.93 -12.91 3.77
C GLY A 618 9.63 -13.38 3.12
N LYS A 619 9.74 -14.22 2.10
CA LYS A 619 8.60 -14.71 1.32
C LYS A 619 7.64 -15.61 2.10
N GLU A 620 8.10 -16.32 3.11
CA GLU A 620 7.26 -17.22 3.92
C GLU A 620 6.18 -16.43 4.68
N ILE A 621 6.45 -15.17 5.00
CA ILE A 621 5.50 -14.26 5.63
C ILE A 621 4.75 -13.40 4.59
N GLU A 622 5.46 -12.92 3.55
CA GLU A 622 4.86 -12.06 2.53
C GLU A 622 3.71 -12.74 1.77
N LEU A 623 3.87 -14.02 1.42
CA LEU A 623 2.87 -14.76 0.65
C LEU A 623 1.54 -14.95 1.39
N PRO A 624 1.50 -15.47 2.64
CA PRO A 624 0.25 -15.58 3.39
C PRO A 624 -0.40 -14.21 3.66
N ILE A 625 0.39 -13.19 3.99
CA ILE A 625 -0.13 -11.82 4.19
C ILE A 625 -0.77 -11.30 2.91
N ALA A 626 -0.12 -11.44 1.76
CA ALA A 626 -0.67 -11.01 0.48
C ALA A 626 -1.98 -11.75 0.15
N ARG A 627 -2.05 -13.07 0.40
CA ARG A 627 -3.25 -13.89 0.20
C ARG A 627 -4.41 -13.44 1.09
N ILE A 628 -4.16 -13.26 2.39
CA ILE A 628 -5.16 -12.75 3.34
C ILE A 628 -5.62 -11.35 2.92
N ALA A 629 -4.68 -10.45 2.60
CA ALA A 629 -5.01 -9.08 2.24
C ALA A 629 -5.83 -8.96 0.93
N GLN A 630 -5.69 -9.91 0.02
CA GLN A 630 -6.47 -9.95 -1.22
C GLN A 630 -7.87 -10.53 -1.05
N LEU A 631 -8.01 -11.56 -0.23
CA LEU A 631 -9.21 -12.40 -0.21
C LEU A 631 -10.01 -12.31 1.10
N ALA A 632 -9.41 -12.02 2.24
CA ALA A 632 -10.04 -12.26 3.55
C ALA A 632 -11.14 -11.27 3.95
N ARG A 633 -11.32 -10.16 3.23
CA ARG A 633 -12.34 -9.14 3.53
C ARG A 633 -13.75 -9.71 3.64
N ALA A 634 -14.15 -10.55 2.69
CA ALA A 634 -15.50 -11.10 2.66
C ALA A 634 -15.78 -12.06 3.82
N VAL A 635 -14.77 -12.72 4.34
CA VAL A 635 -14.87 -13.68 5.45
C VAL A 635 -14.57 -13.07 6.82
N GLY A 636 -14.42 -11.73 6.91
CA GLY A 636 -14.29 -10.99 8.16
C GLY A 636 -12.93 -11.14 8.84
N ILE A 637 -11.85 -11.37 8.08
CA ILE A 637 -10.48 -11.35 8.58
C ILE A 637 -9.80 -10.07 8.10
N HIS A 638 -9.32 -9.26 9.02
CA HIS A 638 -8.72 -7.97 8.76
C HIS A 638 -7.31 -7.90 9.34
N MET A 639 -6.44 -7.09 8.73
CA MET A 639 -5.05 -6.95 9.16
C MET A 639 -4.68 -5.49 9.43
N VAL A 640 -3.96 -5.27 10.52
CA VAL A 640 -3.27 -4.02 10.84
C VAL A 640 -1.79 -4.34 10.94
N ILE A 641 -1.02 -3.92 9.95
CA ILE A 641 0.44 -4.11 9.96
C ILE A 641 1.14 -2.81 10.29
N ALA A 642 2.05 -2.84 11.25
CA ALA A 642 2.79 -1.67 11.64
C ALA A 642 4.29 -1.84 11.45
N THR A 643 5.01 -0.73 11.21
CA THR A 643 6.48 -0.74 11.11
C THR A 643 7.08 0.61 11.51
N GLN A 644 8.26 0.56 12.13
CA GLN A 644 9.10 1.73 12.40
C GLN A 644 10.10 2.00 11.27
N ARG A 645 10.20 1.07 10.30
CA ARG A 645 11.16 1.12 9.17
C ARG A 645 10.42 1.19 7.83
N PRO A 646 9.89 2.35 7.45
CA PRO A 646 9.10 2.47 6.22
C PRO A 646 9.98 2.51 4.96
N THR A 647 10.72 1.44 4.69
CA THR A 647 11.55 1.29 3.49
C THR A 647 10.79 0.57 2.37
N THR A 648 11.21 0.76 1.12
CA THR A 648 10.59 0.11 -0.04
C THR A 648 10.80 -1.41 -0.07
N SER A 649 11.82 -1.92 0.65
CA SER A 649 12.06 -3.34 0.84
C SER A 649 11.07 -4.00 1.82
N ILE A 650 10.46 -3.22 2.72
CA ILE A 650 9.47 -3.67 3.70
C ILE A 650 8.06 -3.37 3.20
N ILE A 651 7.81 -2.11 2.80
CA ILE A 651 6.53 -1.67 2.24
C ILE A 651 6.60 -1.79 0.72
N THR A 652 6.44 -3.03 0.23
CA THR A 652 6.48 -3.35 -1.21
C THR A 652 5.25 -2.83 -1.94
N GLY A 653 5.31 -2.80 -3.28
CA GLY A 653 4.15 -2.45 -4.12
C GLY A 653 2.94 -3.35 -3.86
N ASN A 654 3.16 -4.65 -3.63
CA ASN A 654 2.11 -5.62 -3.32
C ASN A 654 1.41 -5.32 -1.99
N ILE A 655 2.17 -4.98 -0.96
CA ILE A 655 1.61 -4.56 0.33
C ILE A 655 0.76 -3.30 0.15
N LYS A 656 1.29 -2.28 -0.54
CA LYS A 656 0.55 -1.02 -0.76
C LYS A 656 -0.74 -1.19 -1.55
N ALA A 657 -0.76 -2.09 -2.53
CA ALA A 657 -1.96 -2.37 -3.35
C ALA A 657 -3.10 -2.99 -2.52
N ASN A 658 -2.75 -3.82 -1.53
CA ASN A 658 -3.71 -4.57 -0.74
C ASN A 658 -4.07 -3.91 0.62
N PHE A 659 -3.32 -2.88 1.03
CA PHE A 659 -3.58 -2.10 2.24
C PHE A 659 -4.02 -0.67 1.87
N PRO A 660 -5.31 -0.46 1.57
CA PRO A 660 -5.82 0.83 1.13
C PRO A 660 -5.85 1.88 2.25
N GLY A 661 -6.06 1.45 3.50
CA GLY A 661 -5.94 2.31 4.67
C GLY A 661 -4.47 2.48 5.07
N ARG A 662 -4.01 3.73 5.19
CA ARG A 662 -2.63 4.03 5.57
C ARG A 662 -2.59 5.12 6.63
N MET A 663 -1.90 4.84 7.72
CA MET A 663 -1.71 5.74 8.85
C MET A 663 -0.22 6.04 8.98
N ALA A 664 0.17 7.27 8.72
CA ALA A 664 1.55 7.72 8.83
C ALA A 664 1.70 8.69 10.00
N PHE A 665 2.39 8.28 11.05
CA PHE A 665 2.93 9.14 12.07
C PHE A 665 4.17 9.87 11.56
N LYS A 666 4.75 10.77 12.35
CA LYS A 666 5.96 11.48 11.96
C LYS A 666 7.07 10.52 11.55
N VAL A 667 7.69 10.81 10.42
CA VAL A 667 8.89 10.14 9.91
C VAL A 667 10.02 11.15 9.73
N SER A 668 11.26 10.67 9.68
CA SER A 668 12.43 11.55 9.60
C SER A 668 12.66 12.09 8.19
N ALA A 669 12.43 11.27 7.17
CA ALA A 669 12.72 11.61 5.78
C ALA A 669 11.45 11.75 4.93
N MET A 670 11.49 12.64 3.94
CA MET A 670 10.41 12.78 2.95
C MET A 670 10.22 11.49 2.12
N ILE A 671 11.28 10.73 1.91
CA ILE A 671 11.23 9.47 1.17
C ILE A 671 10.37 8.45 1.92
N ASP A 672 10.46 8.41 3.25
CA ASP A 672 9.67 7.52 4.09
C ASP A 672 8.17 7.86 3.99
N SER A 673 7.84 9.16 4.00
CA SER A 673 6.46 9.62 3.77
C SER A 673 5.94 9.15 2.42
N ARG A 674 6.73 9.25 1.35
CA ARG A 674 6.35 8.76 0.02
C ARG A 674 6.23 7.24 -0.03
N THR A 675 7.04 6.52 0.72
CA THR A 675 6.93 5.06 0.79
C THR A 675 5.62 4.63 1.41
N ILE A 676 5.14 5.33 2.45
CA ILE A 676 3.87 5.02 3.14
C ILE A 676 2.67 5.55 2.35
N LEU A 677 2.65 6.86 2.05
CA LEU A 677 1.49 7.60 1.58
C LEU A 677 1.48 7.89 0.07
N ASP A 678 2.52 7.48 -0.67
CA ASP A 678 2.79 7.87 -2.05
C ASP A 678 2.94 9.39 -2.27
N ARG A 679 3.03 10.16 -1.17
CA ARG A 679 3.18 11.62 -1.18
C ARG A 679 3.95 12.13 0.04
N PRO A 680 4.53 13.36 -0.01
CA PRO A 680 5.19 13.97 1.13
C PRO A 680 4.17 14.44 2.18
N GLY A 681 4.64 14.75 3.38
CA GLY A 681 3.87 15.40 4.45
C GLY A 681 4.03 14.75 5.81
N ALA A 682 4.27 13.44 5.92
CA ALA A 682 4.48 12.81 7.21
C ALA A 682 5.81 13.22 7.90
N ASN A 683 6.79 13.68 7.14
CA ASN A 683 8.03 14.26 7.66
C ASN A 683 7.84 15.64 8.30
N GLN A 684 6.76 16.36 7.95
CA GLN A 684 6.42 17.69 8.45
C GLN A 684 5.47 17.66 9.66
N LEU A 685 5.07 16.47 10.12
CA LEU A 685 4.25 16.32 11.31
C LEU A 685 5.01 16.73 12.57
N ILE A 686 4.27 17.11 13.62
CA ILE A 686 4.84 17.52 14.90
C ILE A 686 5.42 16.31 15.64
N GLY A 687 4.78 15.13 15.51
CA GLY A 687 5.01 13.94 16.31
C GLY A 687 4.04 13.84 17.49
N ARG A 688 4.33 12.99 18.47
CA ARG A 688 3.48 12.78 19.66
C ARG A 688 2.02 12.41 19.31
N GLY A 689 1.84 11.54 18.31
CA GLY A 689 0.52 11.09 17.88
C GLY A 689 -0.11 11.91 16.75
N ASP A 690 0.56 12.96 16.27
CA ASP A 690 0.14 13.66 15.06
C ASP A 690 0.38 12.76 13.84
N MET A 691 -0.65 12.53 13.04
CA MET A 691 -0.61 11.57 11.94
C MET A 691 -1.37 12.06 10.70
N LEU A 692 -1.04 11.48 9.56
CA LEU A 692 -1.80 11.56 8.32
C LEU A 692 -2.49 10.21 8.08
N PHE A 693 -3.79 10.24 7.92
CA PHE A 693 -4.60 9.08 7.56
C PHE A 693 -5.02 9.18 6.09
N LEU A 694 -4.65 8.18 5.29
CA LEU A 694 -5.00 8.09 3.87
C LEU A 694 -5.94 6.91 3.64
N ASN A 695 -7.09 7.21 3.06
CA ASN A 695 -8.01 6.22 2.48
C ASN A 695 -8.63 6.84 1.22
N GLY A 696 -8.12 6.46 0.07
CA GLY A 696 -8.46 7.11 -1.20
C GLY A 696 -7.43 8.15 -1.63
N ASN A 697 -7.87 9.31 -2.13
CA ASN A 697 -6.98 10.24 -2.84
C ASN A 697 -6.27 11.27 -1.94
N GLU A 698 -6.82 11.62 -0.78
CA GLU A 698 -6.29 12.71 0.04
C GLU A 698 -6.10 12.33 1.50
N PRO A 699 -4.95 12.64 2.09
CA PRO A 699 -4.71 12.38 3.50
C PRO A 699 -5.40 13.40 4.38
N VAL A 700 -6.04 12.91 5.43
CA VAL A 700 -6.61 13.72 6.50
C VAL A 700 -5.60 13.78 7.65
N ARG A 701 -5.29 14.99 8.15
CA ARG A 701 -4.46 15.15 9.35
C ARG A 701 -5.31 14.95 10.59
N VAL A 702 -4.84 14.10 11.48
CA VAL A 702 -5.54 13.68 12.69
C VAL A 702 -4.56 13.67 13.85
N GLN A 703 -4.95 14.27 14.96
CA GLN A 703 -4.26 14.04 16.23
C GLN A 703 -4.81 12.75 16.83
N CYS A 704 -3.95 11.74 16.96
CA CYS A 704 -4.32 10.44 17.49
C CYS A 704 -4.83 10.55 18.93
N ALA A 705 -5.84 9.75 19.25
CA ALA A 705 -6.34 9.60 20.60
C ALA A 705 -5.23 9.01 21.49
N PHE A 706 -5.00 9.64 22.62
CA PHE A 706 -4.01 9.21 23.58
C PHE A 706 -4.67 8.25 24.58
N VAL A 707 -4.08 7.08 24.72
CA VAL A 707 -4.38 6.09 25.76
C VAL A 707 -3.05 5.63 26.34
N ASP A 708 -2.90 5.77 27.64
CA ASP A 708 -1.67 5.43 28.36
C ASP A 708 -1.65 3.96 28.76
N THR A 709 -0.46 3.40 28.97
CA THR A 709 -0.27 2.00 29.39
C THR A 709 -1.09 1.64 30.65
N PRO A 710 -1.11 2.44 31.73
CA PRO A 710 -1.94 2.15 32.89
C PRO A 710 -3.46 2.14 32.62
N GLU A 711 -3.92 2.85 31.58
CA GLU A 711 -5.33 2.81 31.16
C GLU A 711 -5.65 1.48 30.49
N VAL A 712 -4.78 1.03 29.57
CA VAL A 712 -4.90 -0.26 28.91
C VAL A 712 -4.85 -1.41 29.92
N GLU A 713 -3.97 -1.34 30.93
CA GLU A 713 -3.92 -2.33 32.01
C GLU A 713 -5.23 -2.42 32.80
N ARG A 714 -5.84 -1.28 33.16
CA ARG A 714 -7.14 -1.27 33.86
C ARG A 714 -8.26 -1.87 33.00
N ILE A 715 -8.27 -1.57 31.69
CA ILE A 715 -9.25 -2.13 30.75
C ILE A 715 -9.07 -3.65 30.66
N ASN A 716 -7.85 -4.12 30.46
CA ASN A 716 -7.56 -5.55 30.30
C ASN A 716 -7.89 -6.34 31.58
N ARG A 717 -7.57 -5.79 32.77
CA ARG A 717 -7.95 -6.38 34.02
C ARG A 717 -9.46 -6.44 34.20
N PHE A 718 -10.16 -5.36 33.91
CA PHE A 718 -11.62 -5.32 33.98
C PHE A 718 -12.27 -6.39 33.07
N ILE A 719 -11.72 -6.64 31.88
CA ILE A 719 -12.20 -7.69 30.98
C ILE A 719 -11.85 -9.08 31.54
N ALA A 720 -10.63 -9.28 32.00
CA ALA A 720 -10.14 -10.56 32.48
C ALA A 720 -10.87 -11.04 33.75
N ASP A 721 -11.31 -10.12 34.62
CA ASP A 721 -12.02 -10.42 35.87
C ASP A 721 -13.48 -10.86 35.64
N GLN A 722 -14.00 -10.81 34.40
CA GLN A 722 -15.35 -11.21 34.05
C GLN A 722 -15.44 -12.69 33.66
N PRO A 723 -16.60 -13.34 33.87
CA PRO A 723 -16.85 -14.65 33.29
C PRO A 723 -16.68 -14.66 31.78
N GLY A 724 -15.92 -15.61 31.29
CA GLY A 724 -15.62 -15.71 29.86
C GLY A 724 -15.33 -17.15 29.44
N PRO A 725 -14.90 -17.38 28.18
CA PRO A 725 -14.45 -18.69 27.72
C PRO A 725 -13.33 -19.24 28.58
N VAL A 726 -13.32 -20.55 28.80
CA VAL A 726 -12.28 -21.24 29.59
C VAL A 726 -10.95 -21.22 28.81
N GLU A 727 -11.04 -21.32 27.49
CA GLU A 727 -9.90 -21.36 26.57
C GLU A 727 -10.04 -20.31 25.49
N PRO A 728 -8.93 -19.79 24.95
CA PRO A 728 -8.96 -18.87 23.82
C PRO A 728 -9.52 -19.57 22.57
N MET A 729 -9.96 -18.79 21.58
CA MET A 729 -10.37 -19.34 20.29
C MET A 729 -9.19 -20.05 19.63
N GLU A 730 -9.38 -21.31 19.27
CA GLU A 730 -8.40 -22.05 18.50
C GLU A 730 -8.51 -21.79 17.00
N LEU A 731 -7.37 -21.55 16.38
CA LEU A 731 -7.23 -21.48 14.93
C LEU A 731 -6.94 -22.90 14.38
N PRO A 732 -7.41 -23.24 13.18
CA PRO A 732 -7.18 -24.59 12.62
C PRO A 732 -5.69 -24.85 12.43
N GLU A 733 -5.23 -26.06 12.68
CA GLU A 733 -3.86 -26.43 12.36
C GLU A 733 -3.57 -26.18 10.88
N PRO A 734 -2.46 -25.50 10.53
CA PRO A 734 -2.11 -25.30 9.14
C PRO A 734 -1.89 -26.64 8.43
N ASN A 735 -2.21 -26.71 7.15
CA ASN A 735 -1.85 -27.87 6.36
C ASN A 735 -0.32 -27.94 6.29
N THR A 736 0.26 -29.00 6.80
CA THR A 736 1.70 -29.27 6.74
C THR A 736 2.21 -29.39 5.31
N ASP A 737 1.33 -29.36 4.33
CA ASP A 737 1.60 -29.65 2.92
C ASP A 737 2.05 -28.46 2.05
N GLU A 738 1.96 -27.20 2.50
CA GLU A 738 2.23 -26.04 1.62
C GLU A 738 3.44 -25.16 1.96
N GLY A 739 4.23 -25.44 2.99
CA GLY A 739 5.24 -24.45 3.36
C GLY A 739 6.39 -24.90 4.26
N GLY A 740 6.99 -26.02 4.03
CA GLY A 740 8.12 -26.44 4.85
C GLY A 740 9.29 -26.98 4.02
N MET A 741 10.21 -26.11 3.66
CA MET A 741 11.60 -26.55 3.41
C MET A 741 12.27 -26.73 4.76
N GLY A 742 12.42 -27.96 5.21
CA GLY A 742 13.37 -28.31 6.26
C GLY A 742 12.78 -28.91 7.53
N GLY A 743 12.94 -30.21 7.67
CA GLY A 743 12.86 -30.89 8.95
C GLY A 743 12.00 -32.16 8.89
N GLY A 744 12.63 -33.31 8.77
CA GLY A 744 12.21 -34.69 8.95
C GLY A 744 10.85 -34.95 9.61
N GLY A 745 9.77 -34.73 8.86
CA GLY A 745 8.47 -35.29 9.17
C GLY A 745 8.50 -36.75 8.75
N THR A 746 8.17 -37.67 9.64
CA THR A 746 7.97 -39.10 9.31
C THR A 746 6.99 -39.20 8.17
N ALA A 747 7.47 -39.67 7.00
CA ALA A 747 6.65 -39.91 5.84
C ALA A 747 5.51 -40.85 6.22
N ASP A 748 4.27 -40.45 5.95
CA ASP A 748 3.10 -41.28 6.23
C ASP A 748 3.16 -42.51 5.33
N MET A 749 3.53 -43.64 5.92
CA MET A 749 3.62 -44.93 5.26
C MET A 749 2.26 -45.61 5.14
N ASN A 750 1.20 -45.06 5.76
CA ASN A 750 -0.14 -45.60 5.65
C ASN A 750 -0.88 -45.13 4.38
N SER A 751 -0.38 -44.08 3.73
CA SER A 751 -0.92 -43.56 2.49
C SER A 751 0.20 -43.34 1.47
N LEU A 752 0.60 -44.38 0.76
CA LEU A 752 1.61 -44.31 -0.28
C LEU A 752 1.11 -43.57 -1.52
N ASP A 753 1.99 -42.71 -2.11
CA ASP A 753 1.64 -42.08 -3.39
C ASP A 753 1.41 -43.09 -4.48
N PRO A 754 0.41 -42.95 -5.38
CA PRO A 754 0.16 -43.84 -6.50
C PRO A 754 1.36 -44.17 -7.38
N TYR A 755 2.33 -43.26 -7.46
CA TYR A 755 3.58 -43.47 -8.21
C TYR A 755 4.73 -44.02 -7.37
N PHE A 756 4.48 -44.45 -6.12
CA PHE A 756 5.56 -44.90 -5.20
C PHE A 756 6.34 -46.09 -5.78
N GLU A 757 5.61 -47.13 -6.25
CA GLU A 757 6.23 -48.35 -6.78
C GLU A 757 6.99 -48.07 -8.10
N GLU A 758 6.41 -47.28 -8.99
CA GLU A 758 7.02 -46.93 -10.26
C GLU A 758 8.27 -46.06 -10.07
N ALA A 759 8.22 -45.13 -9.09
CA ALA A 759 9.36 -44.29 -8.74
C ALA A 759 10.48 -45.09 -8.08
N ALA A 760 10.14 -46.02 -7.19
CA ALA A 760 11.10 -46.99 -6.61
C ALA A 760 11.85 -47.76 -7.69
N ARG A 761 11.12 -48.36 -8.65
CA ARG A 761 11.73 -49.08 -9.80
C ARG A 761 12.60 -48.17 -10.65
N ALA A 762 12.13 -46.96 -10.95
CA ALA A 762 12.87 -46.00 -11.76
C ALA A 762 14.20 -45.59 -11.11
N ILE A 763 14.21 -45.35 -9.79
CA ILE A 763 15.36 -44.96 -9.00
C ILE A 763 16.37 -46.12 -8.91
N VAL A 764 15.92 -47.35 -8.64
CA VAL A 764 16.80 -48.53 -8.55
C VAL A 764 17.40 -48.87 -9.91
N ILE A 765 16.63 -48.79 -11.00
CA ILE A 765 17.15 -49.03 -12.36
C ILE A 765 18.18 -47.95 -12.77
N SER A 766 17.93 -46.68 -12.46
CA SER A 766 18.80 -45.56 -12.83
C SER A 766 19.97 -45.36 -11.86
N GLN A 767 19.90 -45.93 -10.65
CA GLN A 767 20.83 -45.70 -9.54
C GLN A 767 21.01 -44.20 -9.21
N GLN A 768 19.94 -43.44 -9.40
CA GLN A 768 19.94 -41.99 -9.16
C GLN A 768 18.74 -41.59 -8.28
N GLY A 769 18.99 -41.30 -7.00
CA GLY A 769 18.00 -40.79 -6.05
C GLY A 769 17.75 -39.27 -6.17
N SER A 770 17.34 -38.80 -7.35
CA SER A 770 17.17 -37.38 -7.64
C SER A 770 15.70 -36.98 -7.71
N THR A 771 15.27 -36.04 -6.84
CA THR A 771 13.91 -35.47 -6.85
C THR A 771 13.54 -34.88 -8.22
N SER A 772 14.49 -34.23 -8.89
CA SER A 772 14.29 -33.62 -10.22
C SER A 772 14.13 -34.68 -11.32
N MET A 773 14.73 -35.89 -11.17
CA MET A 773 14.53 -37.00 -12.07
C MET A 773 13.08 -37.53 -11.92
N VAL A 774 12.64 -37.74 -10.69
CA VAL A 774 11.27 -38.19 -10.37
C VAL A 774 10.24 -37.18 -10.90
N GLN A 775 10.45 -35.89 -10.65
CA GLN A 775 9.60 -34.81 -11.14
C GLN A 775 9.41 -34.86 -12.67
N ARG A 776 10.53 -34.97 -13.41
CA ARG A 776 10.50 -34.99 -14.89
C ARG A 776 9.88 -36.27 -15.45
N ARG A 777 10.19 -37.42 -14.84
CA ARG A 777 9.74 -38.73 -15.36
C ARG A 777 8.24 -38.93 -15.19
N PHE A 778 7.68 -38.46 -14.04
CA PHE A 778 6.28 -38.62 -13.73
C PHE A 778 5.43 -37.37 -14.00
N SER A 779 6.04 -36.29 -14.51
CA SER A 779 5.40 -34.99 -14.80
C SER A 779 4.60 -34.45 -13.60
N ILE A 780 5.14 -34.60 -12.38
CA ILE A 780 4.54 -34.16 -11.11
C ILE A 780 5.21 -32.90 -10.58
N GLY A 781 4.51 -32.13 -9.72
CA GLY A 781 5.09 -30.95 -9.10
C GLY A 781 6.26 -31.28 -8.16
N TYR A 782 7.17 -30.32 -7.94
CA TYR A 782 8.37 -30.47 -7.11
C TYR A 782 8.05 -30.98 -5.70
N ASN A 783 7.02 -30.43 -5.05
CA ASN A 783 6.60 -30.82 -3.69
C ASN A 783 6.09 -32.26 -3.62
N ARG A 784 5.36 -32.73 -4.63
CA ARG A 784 4.89 -34.11 -4.69
C ARG A 784 6.07 -35.07 -4.95
N ALA A 785 7.01 -34.67 -5.80
CA ALA A 785 8.24 -35.44 -6.02
C ALA A 785 9.10 -35.50 -4.74
N GLY A 786 9.14 -34.43 -3.96
CA GLY A 786 9.80 -34.40 -2.66
C GLY A 786 9.20 -35.38 -1.67
N ARG A 787 7.89 -35.34 -1.45
CA ARG A 787 7.15 -36.31 -0.58
C ARG A 787 7.36 -37.76 -1.02
N LEU A 788 7.32 -37.99 -2.31
CA LEU A 788 7.56 -39.32 -2.86
C LEU A 788 8.99 -39.81 -2.54
N MET A 789 9.99 -38.92 -2.62
CA MET A 789 11.36 -39.21 -2.22
C MET A 789 11.49 -39.46 -0.71
N ASP A 790 10.72 -38.76 0.14
CA ASP A 790 10.69 -38.96 1.59
C ASP A 790 10.02 -40.32 1.96
N GLN A 791 8.98 -40.72 1.25
CA GLN A 791 8.39 -42.05 1.37
C GLN A 791 9.38 -43.16 0.95
N LEU A 792 10.16 -42.93 -0.10
CA LEU A 792 11.19 -43.87 -0.54
C LEU A 792 12.36 -43.95 0.45
N GLU A 793 12.69 -42.88 1.15
CA GLU A 793 13.65 -42.85 2.26
C GLU A 793 13.11 -43.65 3.47
N ALA A 794 11.87 -43.40 3.88
CA ALA A 794 11.22 -44.12 4.99
C ALA A 794 11.10 -45.63 4.70
N ALA A 795 10.91 -46.00 3.43
CA ALA A 795 10.92 -47.38 2.97
C ALA A 795 12.34 -48.00 2.89
N GLY A 796 13.39 -47.23 3.08
CA GLY A 796 14.78 -47.73 2.99
C GLY A 796 15.27 -47.97 1.56
N ILE A 797 14.67 -47.36 0.56
CA ILE A 797 15.07 -47.50 -0.87
C ILE A 797 16.16 -46.48 -1.20
N VAL A 798 16.04 -45.25 -0.66
CA VAL A 798 17.07 -44.21 -0.80
C VAL A 798 17.55 -43.76 0.57
N GLY A 799 18.75 -43.20 0.62
CA GLY A 799 19.37 -42.68 1.84
C GLY A 799 18.85 -41.24 2.18
N ILE A 800 19.34 -40.75 3.32
CA ILE A 800 18.99 -39.43 3.89
C ILE A 800 19.31 -38.29 2.90
N ALA A 801 18.46 -37.29 2.88
CA ALA A 801 18.63 -36.08 2.08
C ALA A 801 19.92 -35.33 2.47
N GLN A 802 20.86 -35.12 1.51
CA GLN A 802 22.09 -34.38 1.72
C GLN A 802 22.08 -33.04 0.97
N GLY A 803 21.14 -32.17 1.34
CA GLY A 803 20.96 -30.88 0.69
C GLY A 803 20.49 -31.03 -0.77
N SER A 804 21.16 -30.37 -1.71
CA SER A 804 20.82 -30.40 -3.14
C SER A 804 21.41 -31.59 -3.93
N LYS A 805 22.16 -32.48 -3.27
CA LYS A 805 22.74 -33.64 -3.94
C LYS A 805 21.71 -34.76 -4.10
N PRO A 806 21.79 -35.56 -5.18
CA PRO A 806 20.98 -36.79 -5.28
C PRO A 806 21.21 -37.69 -4.06
N ARG A 807 20.11 -38.28 -3.52
CA ARG A 807 20.16 -39.21 -2.41
C ARG A 807 20.84 -40.51 -2.87
N GLU A 808 21.57 -41.14 -1.99
CA GLU A 808 22.20 -42.44 -2.26
C GLU A 808 21.12 -43.51 -2.44
N VAL A 809 21.25 -44.40 -3.43
CA VAL A 809 20.32 -45.51 -3.62
C VAL A 809 20.84 -46.69 -2.82
N LEU A 810 20.03 -47.13 -1.84
CA LEU A 810 20.43 -48.21 -0.92
C LEU A 810 20.16 -49.60 -1.46
N ILE A 811 19.29 -49.74 -2.46
CA ILE A 811 18.93 -50.99 -3.11
C ILE A 811 19.56 -51.02 -4.51
N THR A 812 20.42 -52.03 -4.78
CA THR A 812 21.19 -52.16 -6.01
C THR A 812 20.55 -53.09 -7.03
N ASP A 813 19.60 -53.92 -6.60
CA ASP A 813 19.03 -54.96 -7.49
C ASP A 813 17.50 -54.99 -7.40
N GLU A 814 16.85 -55.39 -8.51
CA GLU A 814 15.40 -55.39 -8.65
C GLU A 814 14.72 -56.51 -7.84
N ASN A 815 15.41 -57.61 -7.53
CA ASN A 815 14.87 -58.71 -6.75
C ASN A 815 14.70 -58.28 -5.28
N THR A 816 15.68 -57.59 -4.72
CA THR A 816 15.59 -57.04 -3.37
C THR A 816 14.51 -55.99 -3.25
N LEU A 817 14.32 -55.15 -4.29
CA LEU A 817 13.23 -54.19 -4.37
C LEU A 817 11.86 -54.90 -4.38
N ASN A 818 11.69 -55.92 -5.21
CA ASN A 818 10.42 -56.67 -5.31
C ASN A 818 10.05 -57.34 -3.98
N ALA A 819 11.04 -57.91 -3.27
CA ALA A 819 10.85 -58.48 -1.94
C ALA A 819 10.41 -57.43 -0.91
N LEU A 820 10.98 -56.20 -0.94
CA LEU A 820 10.61 -55.12 -0.10
C LEU A 820 9.16 -54.63 -0.38
N LEU A 821 8.86 -54.43 -1.67
CA LEU A 821 7.50 -54.02 -2.08
C LEU A 821 6.42 -55.02 -1.71
N ALA A 822 6.72 -56.33 -1.82
CA ALA A 822 5.83 -57.41 -1.37
C ALA A 822 5.59 -57.36 0.13
N LYS A 823 6.63 -57.03 0.93
CA LYS A 823 6.53 -56.85 2.37
C LYS A 823 5.66 -55.65 2.76
N LEU A 824 5.82 -54.54 2.05
CA LEU A 824 5.02 -53.34 2.29
C LEU A 824 3.54 -53.52 1.90
N ARG A 825 3.25 -54.29 0.87
CA ARG A 825 1.87 -54.64 0.49
C ARG A 825 1.17 -55.61 1.47
N GLY A 826 1.96 -56.43 2.21
CA GLY A 826 1.45 -57.40 3.18
C GLY A 826 1.29 -56.86 4.60
N ALA A 827 1.74 -55.63 4.86
CA ALA A 827 1.65 -54.98 6.16
C ALA A 827 0.48 -53.98 6.29
N GLY A 828 -0.36 -53.82 5.21
CA GLY A 828 -1.54 -52.97 5.16
C GLY A 828 -2.85 -53.72 5.39
#